data_1305a9b4c63cca294fe285154eba68e8
#
_entry.id   1305a9b4c63cca294fe285154eba68e8
#
_cell.length_a   1.000
_cell.length_b   1.000
_cell.length_c   1.000
_cell.angle_alpha   90.00
_cell.angle_beta   90.00
_cell.angle_gamma   90.00
#
_symmetry.space_group_name_H-M   'P 1'
#
loop_
_entity.id
_entity.type
_entity.pdbx_description
1 polymer ?
#
loop_
_entity_poly.entity_id
_entity_poly.type
_entity_poly.pdbx_seq_one_letter_code
_entity_poly.pdbx_strand_id
1 'polypeptide(L)'
;MQIIFLLLFSFTLLLAKQTYNIAIVEDGPSQNSAQLKKALKKEITQLLSRDYNVKFPKKLSYNGKWKYQTIAADINLALKKEETDLLITLGVLSSHYVARQHYLPKPVIAAAVLDPELQNIPYKNGISGKPNLTYVSGYQSLEQDLKVIKELFEVKKMAVLVDAVLLKNTPQVGRNIKKKAKQHKLNIEIIPISKNLEKDLEKISSDVDVVYVTPLFQQTTNEKKTLYDQLRLKKLPSFSAAGEDDVKLGALFANMPANDSKRFIRQIALDVQQIALGSGASKQLVNFTPHPALSLNMQTANEIGYIPSWELLSRANIIQGEDDSSQYYTIEDIMNRAVINNLQVIASKHQNEISQANLDKANSAYLPQVHFGAEAVKVDEDRAIASLGLENESRLDAYVKVSQQLFNQRASANISINKNFLEAQNQATDFIKLDIGLSASLAYLRILQLETKLQIEKSNLELSKTNMREAKAKRSIGIGNASDIYRWEAQIAEEKKSLLFTHATLQKAKHSLNALLDLPQNLSLNFKPVTMDNPVFMTHHQEIKEYFLKQTKFMSFQKFLVDTSKQNTPSLKQYKALKNAKELIVESNNYAFYLPSVTFEGGIREHFVTATNEFRDSNPDRFSDFPYADSTDWQVGLILRFPLYEGGAKRARLDASKASLHIAESQYRDTLNNVEKNVRNALYQAKASYLSIKLAQDALVSSQKNLELVKRVYIQGGVSIIDLLDAQHTALRAALVENSNRYGFMRDLLILQHDIGQVNFDMSDSDWDNWVAALKQQ
;
A
#
# COMPACT_ATOMS: atom_id res chain seq x y z
N MET A 1 87.14 -6.60 32.90
CA MET A 1 85.87 -5.86 32.92
C MET A 1 84.92 -6.61 32.10
N GLN A 2 84.14 -7.53 32.76
CA GLN A 2 83.18 -8.42 32.15
C GLN A 2 81.86 -7.77 32.21
N ILE A 3 81.19 -7.57 31.04
CA ILE A 3 79.81 -7.14 30.94
C ILE A 3 78.99 -8.43 30.80
N ILE A 4 78.17 -8.72 31.82
CA ILE A 4 77.21 -9.82 31.84
C ILE A 4 76.01 -9.39 31.03
N PHE A 5 75.78 -10.06 29.91
CA PHE A 5 74.57 -9.92 29.12
C PHE A 5 73.52 -10.83 29.75
N LEU A 6 72.55 -10.23 30.46
CA LEU A 6 71.33 -10.96 30.93
C LEU A 6 70.34 -11.04 29.82
N LEU A 7 70.25 -12.15 29.15
CA LEU A 7 69.19 -12.52 28.23
C LEU A 7 67.91 -12.82 29.02
N LEU A 8 67.02 -11.84 29.11
CA LEU A 8 65.63 -12.07 29.52
C LEU A 8 64.93 -12.81 28.40
N PHE A 9 64.87 -14.14 28.52
CA PHE A 9 63.99 -15.00 27.74
C PHE A 9 62.58 -14.79 28.29
N SER A 10 61.83 -13.88 27.73
CA SER A 10 60.38 -13.78 27.91
C SER A 10 59.73 -15.01 27.25
N PHE A 11 59.55 -16.06 28.04
CA PHE A 11 58.69 -17.19 27.72
C PHE A 11 57.26 -16.68 27.66
N THR A 12 56.81 -16.18 26.50
CA THR A 12 55.38 -16.12 26.20
C THR A 12 54.88 -17.55 26.06
N LEU A 13 54.43 -18.12 27.17
CA LEU A 13 53.57 -19.31 27.14
C LEU A 13 52.39 -18.92 26.27
N LEU A 14 52.39 -19.34 24.97
CA LEU A 14 51.18 -19.48 24.21
C LEU A 14 50.38 -20.60 24.92
N LEU A 15 49.59 -20.23 25.91
CA LEU A 15 48.57 -21.08 26.47
C LEU A 15 47.62 -21.48 25.33
N ALA A 16 47.86 -22.66 24.74
CA ALA A 16 46.91 -23.21 23.77
C ALA A 16 45.54 -23.20 24.44
N LYS A 17 44.60 -22.43 23.90
CA LYS A 17 43.24 -22.35 24.45
C LYS A 17 42.71 -23.75 24.67
N GLN A 18 42.22 -24.04 25.87
CA GLN A 18 41.61 -25.30 26.19
C GLN A 18 40.45 -25.59 25.23
N THR A 19 40.39 -26.77 24.67
CA THR A 19 39.29 -27.21 23.82
C THR A 19 38.06 -27.47 24.66
N TYR A 20 36.93 -26.86 24.30
CA TYR A 20 35.63 -27.05 24.94
C TYR A 20 34.67 -27.71 23.96
N ASN A 21 34.33 -28.98 24.17
CA ASN A 21 33.52 -29.78 23.27
C ASN A 21 32.06 -29.79 23.72
N ILE A 22 31.18 -29.31 22.88
CA ILE A 22 29.75 -29.25 23.17
C ILE A 22 29.01 -30.30 22.34
N ALA A 23 28.31 -31.18 23.04
CA ALA A 23 27.40 -32.14 22.43
C ALA A 23 26.02 -31.50 22.20
N ILE A 24 25.38 -31.84 21.09
CA ILE A 24 24.04 -31.37 20.76
C ILE A 24 23.15 -32.58 20.45
N VAL A 25 21.98 -32.61 21.10
CA VAL A 25 20.93 -33.61 20.83
C VAL A 25 19.66 -32.91 20.42
N GLU A 26 19.14 -33.27 19.25
CA GLU A 26 17.89 -32.75 18.65
C GLU A 26 16.83 -33.86 18.70
N ASP A 27 15.55 -33.47 18.87
CA ASP A 27 14.43 -34.42 18.88
C ASP A 27 14.21 -35.06 17.50
N GLY A 28 14.31 -34.28 16.45
CA GLY A 28 14.12 -34.72 15.06
C GLY A 28 14.44 -33.65 14.04
N PRO A 29 14.40 -34.00 12.75
CA PRO A 29 14.65 -33.01 11.68
C PRO A 29 13.52 -31.98 11.62
N SER A 30 13.90 -30.69 11.63
CA SER A 30 12.99 -29.55 11.45
C SER A 30 13.76 -28.43 10.80
N GLN A 31 13.10 -27.67 9.90
CA GLN A 31 13.72 -26.55 9.20
C GLN A 31 14.16 -25.46 10.20
N ASN A 32 13.35 -25.18 11.19
CA ASN A 32 13.63 -24.18 12.22
C ASN A 32 14.79 -24.62 13.14
N SER A 33 14.90 -25.92 13.47
CA SER A 33 15.97 -26.40 14.31
C SER A 33 17.35 -26.28 13.66
N ALA A 34 17.45 -26.47 12.35
CA ALA A 34 18.70 -26.31 11.62
C ALA A 34 19.23 -24.86 11.63
N GLN A 35 18.33 -23.89 11.44
CA GLN A 35 18.68 -22.47 11.50
C GLN A 35 19.06 -22.04 12.92
N LEU A 36 18.29 -22.44 13.93
CA LEU A 36 18.55 -22.19 15.34
C LEU A 36 19.91 -22.76 15.77
N LYS A 37 20.20 -24.00 15.41
CA LYS A 37 21.49 -24.67 15.69
C LYS A 37 22.67 -23.91 15.05
N LYS A 38 22.53 -23.47 13.81
CA LYS A 38 23.58 -22.69 13.11
C LYS A 38 23.85 -21.37 13.83
N ALA A 39 22.80 -20.63 14.17
CA ALA A 39 22.91 -19.35 14.86
C ALA A 39 23.47 -19.53 16.29
N LEU A 40 23.04 -20.54 17.02
CA LEU A 40 23.51 -20.84 18.36
C LEU A 40 25.02 -21.22 18.38
N LYS A 41 25.46 -22.06 17.46
CA LYS A 41 26.89 -22.39 17.33
C LYS A 41 27.74 -21.14 17.07
N LYS A 42 27.26 -20.25 16.20
CA LYS A 42 27.96 -18.99 15.90
C LYS A 42 28.07 -18.12 17.15
N GLU A 43 26.98 -17.92 17.87
CA GLU A 43 26.93 -17.08 19.07
C GLU A 43 27.81 -17.61 20.20
N ILE A 44 27.75 -18.93 20.50
CA ILE A 44 28.60 -19.57 21.50
C ILE A 44 30.08 -19.42 21.11
N THR A 45 30.44 -19.68 19.85
CA THR A 45 31.82 -19.54 19.39
C THR A 45 32.32 -18.13 19.56
N GLN A 46 31.52 -17.13 19.23
CA GLN A 46 31.89 -15.72 19.38
C GLN A 46 32.11 -15.33 20.85
N LEU A 47 31.23 -15.76 21.76
CA LEU A 47 31.33 -15.43 23.18
C LEU A 47 32.52 -16.05 23.86
N LEU A 48 32.83 -17.32 23.58
CA LEU A 48 33.93 -18.03 24.23
C LEU A 48 35.26 -17.92 23.50
N SER A 49 35.32 -17.29 22.34
CA SER A 49 36.52 -17.18 21.48
C SER A 49 37.77 -16.63 22.16
N ARG A 50 37.61 -15.88 23.24
CA ARG A 50 38.75 -15.34 24.02
C ARG A 50 39.39 -16.38 24.94
N ASP A 51 38.55 -17.25 25.52
CA ASP A 51 38.94 -18.15 26.64
C ASP A 51 39.14 -19.59 26.19
N TYR A 52 38.33 -20.06 25.23
CA TYR A 52 38.28 -21.47 24.80
C TYR A 52 38.33 -21.61 23.27
N ASN A 53 38.81 -22.81 22.82
CA ASN A 53 38.65 -23.30 21.47
C ASN A 53 37.37 -24.17 21.42
N VAL A 54 36.23 -23.55 21.14
CA VAL A 54 34.92 -24.22 21.13
C VAL A 54 34.77 -25.11 19.92
N LYS A 55 34.44 -26.39 20.17
CA LYS A 55 34.19 -27.37 19.10
C LYS A 55 32.81 -28.01 19.26
N PHE A 56 32.18 -28.30 18.12
CA PHE A 56 30.95 -29.06 18.00
C PHE A 56 31.20 -30.29 17.13
N PRO A 57 31.87 -31.34 17.67
CA PRO A 57 32.26 -32.50 16.87
C PRO A 57 31.04 -33.19 16.25
N LYS A 58 31.14 -33.62 14.99
CA LYS A 58 30.04 -34.33 14.30
C LYS A 58 29.62 -35.58 15.06
N LYS A 59 30.57 -36.30 15.69
CA LYS A 59 30.33 -37.48 16.51
C LYS A 59 29.63 -37.23 17.85
N LEU A 60 29.45 -35.94 18.23
CA LEU A 60 28.71 -35.45 19.40
C LEU A 60 27.41 -34.71 18.99
N SER A 61 27.00 -34.83 17.75
CA SER A 61 25.76 -34.22 17.23
C SER A 61 24.78 -35.35 16.87
N TYR A 62 23.68 -35.41 17.58
CA TYR A 62 22.71 -36.49 17.49
C TYR A 62 21.35 -35.98 17.06
N ASN A 63 20.58 -36.84 16.37
CA ASN A 63 19.21 -36.53 15.96
C ASN A 63 18.31 -37.74 16.21
N GLY A 64 17.39 -37.58 17.13
CA GLY A 64 16.54 -38.69 17.65
C GLY A 64 15.41 -39.11 16.71
N LYS A 65 15.26 -38.50 15.52
CA LYS A 65 14.25 -38.84 14.49
C LYS A 65 12.82 -38.94 15.06
N TRP A 66 12.50 -38.08 16.02
CA TRP A 66 11.22 -38.03 16.74
C TRP A 66 10.89 -39.33 17.53
N LYS A 67 11.88 -40.18 17.78
CA LYS A 67 11.71 -41.42 18.57
C LYS A 67 12.28 -41.23 19.96
N TYR A 68 11.43 -41.22 20.98
CA TYR A 68 11.81 -40.95 22.37
C TYR A 68 12.91 -41.89 22.87
N GLN A 69 12.86 -43.20 22.53
CA GLN A 69 13.89 -44.17 22.89
C GLN A 69 15.26 -43.84 22.27
N THR A 70 15.28 -43.39 21.00
CA THR A 70 16.51 -42.97 20.33
C THR A 70 17.07 -41.71 20.98
N ILE A 71 16.22 -40.74 21.28
CA ILE A 71 16.59 -39.50 21.99
C ILE A 71 17.24 -39.84 23.33
N ALA A 72 16.62 -40.73 24.10
CA ALA A 72 17.14 -41.16 25.38
C ALA A 72 18.50 -41.86 25.27
N ALA A 73 18.67 -42.78 24.28
CA ALA A 73 19.93 -43.46 24.01
C ALA A 73 21.05 -42.46 23.60
N ASP A 74 20.74 -41.50 22.71
CA ASP A 74 21.67 -40.47 22.24
C ASP A 74 22.14 -39.55 23.37
N ILE A 75 21.24 -39.16 24.26
CA ILE A 75 21.58 -38.37 25.47
C ILE A 75 22.51 -39.14 26.39
N ASN A 76 22.16 -40.40 26.71
CA ASN A 76 22.99 -41.23 27.59
C ASN A 76 24.38 -41.48 26.96
N LEU A 77 24.46 -41.67 25.65
CA LEU A 77 25.72 -41.81 24.93
C LEU A 77 26.55 -40.53 25.00
N ALA A 78 25.94 -39.36 24.75
CA ALA A 78 26.60 -38.05 24.82
C ALA A 78 27.16 -37.77 26.22
N LEU A 79 26.41 -38.10 27.28
CA LEU A 79 26.82 -37.89 28.67
C LEU A 79 27.93 -38.82 29.13
N LYS A 80 28.02 -40.05 28.56
CA LYS A 80 29.05 -41.05 28.89
C LYS A 80 30.41 -40.80 28.21
N LYS A 81 30.43 -40.09 27.05
CA LYS A 81 31.68 -39.81 26.32
C LYS A 81 32.57 -38.84 27.09
N GLU A 82 33.80 -39.26 27.42
CA GLU A 82 34.75 -38.47 28.19
C GLU A 82 35.01 -37.08 27.56
N GLU A 83 35.07 -37.02 26.25
CA GLU A 83 35.33 -35.80 25.48
C GLU A 83 34.19 -34.76 25.51
N THR A 84 33.00 -35.06 26.05
CA THR A 84 31.91 -34.10 26.16
C THR A 84 32.07 -33.23 27.39
N ASP A 85 32.22 -31.93 27.25
CA ASP A 85 32.30 -30.98 28.36
C ASP A 85 30.93 -30.46 28.77
N LEU A 86 30.02 -30.25 27.79
CA LEU A 86 28.66 -29.76 27.98
C LEU A 86 27.70 -30.44 27.00
N LEU A 87 26.48 -30.73 27.43
CA LEU A 87 25.39 -31.17 26.56
C LEU A 87 24.34 -30.07 26.42
N ILE A 88 23.91 -29.78 25.17
CA ILE A 88 22.76 -28.94 24.87
C ILE A 88 21.68 -29.81 24.21
N THR A 89 20.46 -29.79 24.74
CA THR A 89 19.30 -30.43 24.12
C THR A 89 18.45 -29.36 23.44
N LEU A 90 18.24 -29.51 22.12
CA LEU A 90 17.51 -28.55 21.28
C LEU A 90 16.10 -29.01 20.92
N GLY A 91 15.48 -29.83 21.74
CA GLY A 91 14.13 -30.32 21.55
C GLY A 91 13.35 -30.44 22.83
N VAL A 92 12.03 -30.48 22.76
CA VAL A 92 11.15 -30.54 23.93
C VAL A 92 11.22 -31.91 24.59
N LEU A 93 11.29 -32.98 23.80
CA LEU A 93 11.39 -34.37 24.32
C LEU A 93 12.75 -34.61 24.95
N SER A 94 13.84 -34.17 24.30
CA SER A 94 15.19 -34.29 24.84
C SER A 94 15.40 -33.46 26.11
N SER A 95 14.85 -32.22 26.12
CA SER A 95 14.87 -31.34 27.30
C SER A 95 14.06 -31.93 28.46
N HIS A 96 12.89 -32.51 28.17
CA HIS A 96 12.07 -33.20 29.16
C HIS A 96 12.80 -34.44 29.73
N TYR A 97 13.46 -35.24 28.87
CA TYR A 97 14.19 -36.42 29.29
C TYR A 97 15.31 -36.06 30.27
N VAL A 98 16.20 -35.12 29.97
CA VAL A 98 17.32 -34.71 30.84
C VAL A 98 16.84 -34.10 32.15
N ALA A 99 15.76 -33.33 32.10
CA ALA A 99 15.19 -32.71 33.30
C ALA A 99 14.70 -33.74 34.33
N ARG A 100 14.31 -34.95 33.91
CA ARG A 100 13.80 -36.04 34.76
C ARG A 100 14.86 -37.06 35.20
N GLN A 101 16.10 -37.01 34.67
CA GLN A 101 17.16 -37.92 35.12
C GLN A 101 17.47 -37.67 36.61
N HIS A 102 17.70 -38.70 37.40
CA HIS A 102 18.08 -38.56 38.82
C HIS A 102 19.45 -37.90 38.97
N TYR A 103 20.39 -38.27 38.11
CA TYR A 103 21.76 -37.78 38.12
C TYR A 103 22.22 -37.43 36.72
N LEU A 104 22.93 -36.32 36.62
CA LEU A 104 23.58 -35.86 35.39
C LEU A 104 25.09 -35.77 35.64
N PRO A 105 25.92 -36.63 35.00
CA PRO A 105 27.37 -36.67 35.26
C PRO A 105 28.10 -35.43 34.71
N LYS A 106 27.48 -34.69 33.78
CA LYS A 106 28.04 -33.51 33.13
C LYS A 106 27.03 -32.38 33.08
N PRO A 107 27.48 -31.12 32.90
CA PRO A 107 26.58 -29.99 32.74
C PRO A 107 25.68 -30.15 31.53
N VAL A 108 24.39 -29.82 31.69
CA VAL A 108 23.36 -29.90 30.65
C VAL A 108 22.57 -28.61 30.60
N ILE A 109 22.34 -28.10 29.39
CA ILE A 109 21.41 -27.02 29.12
C ILE A 109 20.23 -27.61 28.34
N ALA A 110 19.05 -27.66 28.98
CA ALA A 110 17.80 -28.04 28.32
C ALA A 110 17.21 -26.80 27.64
N ALA A 111 17.51 -26.64 26.35
CA ALA A 111 17.25 -25.37 25.64
C ALA A 111 15.83 -25.25 25.09
N ALA A 112 14.97 -26.26 25.20
CA ALA A 112 13.60 -26.20 24.64
C ALA A 112 12.58 -26.67 25.69
N VAL A 113 12.35 -25.86 26.71
CA VAL A 113 11.29 -26.07 27.70
C VAL A 113 10.10 -25.23 27.33
N LEU A 114 8.93 -25.84 27.12
CA LEU A 114 7.69 -25.16 26.79
C LEU A 114 7.14 -24.35 27.97
N ASP A 115 6.87 -25.10 29.04
CA ASP A 115 6.36 -24.57 30.30
C ASP A 115 6.84 -25.54 31.40
N PRO A 116 7.66 -25.06 32.37
CA PRO A 116 8.21 -25.90 33.42
C PRO A 116 7.16 -26.61 34.27
N GLU A 117 6.04 -25.93 34.55
CA GLU A 117 4.94 -26.51 35.34
C GLU A 117 4.16 -27.58 34.55
N LEU A 118 3.90 -27.32 33.26
CA LEU A 118 3.22 -28.33 32.42
C LEU A 118 4.04 -29.57 32.23
N GLN A 119 5.37 -29.45 32.14
CA GLN A 119 6.30 -30.54 31.92
C GLN A 119 6.80 -31.19 33.24
N ASN A 120 6.41 -30.66 34.40
CA ASN A 120 6.94 -31.03 35.72
C ASN A 120 8.49 -31.00 35.78
N ILE A 121 9.08 -29.93 35.29
CA ILE A 121 10.52 -29.71 35.33
C ILE A 121 10.90 -29.06 36.66
N PRO A 122 12.00 -29.46 37.30
CA PRO A 122 12.42 -28.89 38.57
C PRO A 122 12.65 -27.40 38.52
N TYR A 123 12.08 -26.64 39.47
CA TYR A 123 12.21 -25.21 39.63
C TYR A 123 12.30 -24.83 41.11
N LYS A 124 13.30 -24.05 41.48
CA LYS A 124 13.48 -23.54 42.84
C LYS A 124 14.09 -22.14 42.83
N ASN A 125 13.33 -21.12 43.23
CA ASN A 125 13.83 -19.75 43.39
C ASN A 125 14.60 -19.20 42.14
N GLY A 126 14.06 -19.39 40.94
CA GLY A 126 14.66 -18.87 39.70
C GLY A 126 15.75 -19.75 39.08
N ILE A 127 16.09 -20.88 39.66
CA ILE A 127 17.06 -21.88 39.17
C ILE A 127 16.43 -23.26 39.03
N SER A 128 17.10 -24.18 38.35
CA SER A 128 16.59 -25.54 38.20
C SER A 128 16.50 -26.28 39.51
N GLY A 129 17.32 -25.93 40.51
CA GLY A 129 17.44 -26.65 41.78
C GLY A 129 18.04 -28.05 41.67
N LYS A 130 18.52 -28.45 40.48
CA LYS A 130 19.09 -29.77 40.20
C LYS A 130 20.56 -29.68 39.77
N PRO A 131 21.47 -30.48 40.40
CA PRO A 131 22.87 -30.48 40.02
C PRO A 131 23.06 -30.73 38.52
N ASN A 132 24.01 -30.01 37.91
CA ASN A 132 24.37 -30.09 36.51
C ASN A 132 23.23 -29.84 35.50
N LEU A 133 22.10 -29.24 35.90
CA LEU A 133 21.00 -28.88 35.01
C LEU A 133 20.72 -27.35 35.04
N THR A 134 20.66 -26.74 33.87
CA THR A 134 19.94 -25.50 33.64
C THR A 134 18.99 -25.67 32.44
N TYR A 135 18.03 -24.75 32.27
CA TYR A 135 17.13 -24.76 31.12
C TYR A 135 16.65 -23.37 30.78
N VAL A 136 16.23 -23.22 29.53
CA VAL A 136 15.61 -21.98 29.05
C VAL A 136 14.18 -22.27 28.61
N SER A 137 13.22 -21.55 29.19
CA SER A 137 11.81 -21.60 28.76
C SER A 137 11.60 -20.57 27.66
N GLY A 138 11.45 -21.03 26.43
CA GLY A 138 11.41 -20.18 25.24
C GLY A 138 10.00 -19.68 24.83
N TYR A 139 8.97 -20.02 25.62
CA TYR A 139 7.56 -19.71 25.28
C TYR A 139 6.85 -19.04 26.45
N GLN A 140 5.75 -18.36 26.15
CA GLN A 140 4.85 -17.85 27.18
C GLN A 140 4.21 -19.01 27.96
N SER A 141 3.96 -18.79 29.25
CA SER A 141 3.25 -19.81 30.03
C SER A 141 1.79 -19.89 29.59
N LEU A 142 1.22 -21.09 29.59
CA LEU A 142 -0.20 -21.31 29.31
C LEU A 142 -1.11 -20.40 30.14
N GLU A 143 -0.73 -20.11 31.38
CA GLU A 143 -1.50 -19.28 32.28
C GLU A 143 -1.61 -17.82 31.78
N GLN A 144 -0.53 -17.28 31.20
CA GLN A 144 -0.53 -15.93 30.63
C GLN A 144 -1.39 -15.89 29.35
N ASP A 145 -1.28 -16.88 28.49
CA ASP A 145 -2.09 -16.97 27.28
C ASP A 145 -3.57 -17.13 27.59
N LEU A 146 -3.93 -17.94 28.61
CA LEU A 146 -5.32 -18.10 29.06
C LEU A 146 -5.92 -16.78 29.57
N LYS A 147 -5.14 -15.93 30.24
CA LYS A 147 -5.59 -14.61 30.66
C LYS A 147 -5.90 -13.73 29.44
N VAL A 148 -5.01 -13.72 28.44
CA VAL A 148 -5.20 -12.95 27.22
C VAL A 148 -6.39 -13.48 26.41
N ILE A 149 -6.53 -14.81 26.25
CA ILE A 149 -7.67 -15.41 25.55
C ILE A 149 -9.00 -15.00 26.20
N LYS A 150 -9.08 -14.96 27.51
CA LYS A 150 -10.29 -14.51 28.23
C LYS A 150 -10.58 -13.02 28.11
N GLU A 151 -9.58 -12.21 27.87
CA GLU A 151 -9.78 -10.79 27.52
C GLU A 151 -10.31 -10.61 26.09
N LEU A 152 -9.89 -11.50 25.17
CA LEU A 152 -10.20 -11.40 23.74
C LEU A 152 -11.55 -12.02 23.37
N PHE A 153 -11.96 -13.07 24.12
CA PHE A 153 -13.13 -13.89 23.80
C PHE A 153 -13.97 -14.24 25.03
N GLU A 154 -15.26 -14.38 24.84
CA GLU A 154 -16.16 -15.02 25.81
C GLU A 154 -16.08 -16.54 25.62
N VAL A 155 -15.10 -17.19 26.27
CA VAL A 155 -14.81 -18.61 26.08
C VAL A 155 -15.47 -19.47 27.15
N LYS A 156 -16.29 -20.44 26.75
CA LYS A 156 -16.83 -21.51 27.59
C LYS A 156 -16.08 -22.82 27.33
N LYS A 157 -15.79 -23.12 26.07
CA LYS A 157 -15.09 -24.35 25.65
C LYS A 157 -13.96 -24.03 24.65
N MET A 158 -12.79 -24.61 24.91
CA MET A 158 -11.59 -24.39 24.10
C MET A 158 -11.01 -25.72 23.63
N ALA A 159 -10.68 -25.84 22.34
CA ALA A 159 -9.85 -26.95 21.85
C ALA A 159 -8.38 -26.59 21.97
N VAL A 160 -7.58 -27.52 22.47
CA VAL A 160 -6.12 -27.38 22.59
C VAL A 160 -5.45 -28.37 21.67
N LEU A 161 -4.81 -27.87 20.63
CA LEU A 161 -4.07 -28.68 19.66
C LEU A 161 -2.65 -28.91 20.18
N VAL A 162 -2.26 -30.17 20.36
CA VAL A 162 -0.97 -30.53 20.88
C VAL A 162 -0.32 -31.59 19.98
N ASP A 163 0.99 -31.49 19.78
CA ASP A 163 1.75 -32.51 19.04
C ASP A 163 1.52 -33.93 19.60
N ALA A 164 1.09 -34.85 18.75
CA ALA A 164 0.72 -36.21 19.16
C ALA A 164 1.90 -36.96 19.76
N VAL A 165 3.13 -36.77 19.29
CA VAL A 165 4.34 -37.41 19.81
C VAL A 165 4.69 -36.84 21.19
N LEU A 166 4.47 -35.56 21.41
CA LEU A 166 4.65 -34.93 22.72
C LEU A 166 3.66 -35.53 23.72
N LEU A 167 2.36 -35.59 23.43
CA LEU A 167 1.35 -36.16 24.33
C LEU A 167 1.59 -37.63 24.65
N LYS A 168 2.01 -38.41 23.64
CA LYS A 168 2.32 -39.85 23.83
C LYS A 168 3.46 -40.07 24.81
N ASN A 169 4.52 -39.25 24.72
CA ASN A 169 5.74 -39.46 25.52
C ASN A 169 5.75 -38.61 26.82
N THR A 170 4.87 -37.62 26.94
CA THR A 170 4.73 -36.76 28.13
C THR A 170 3.25 -36.60 28.53
N PRO A 171 2.55 -37.70 28.95
CA PRO A 171 1.10 -37.64 29.20
C PRO A 171 0.72 -36.70 30.37
N GLN A 172 1.67 -36.33 31.23
CA GLN A 172 1.46 -35.34 32.29
C GLN A 172 1.19 -33.93 31.71
N VAL A 173 1.72 -33.59 30.56
CA VAL A 173 1.45 -32.29 29.90
C VAL A 173 -0.06 -32.11 29.65
N GLY A 174 -0.71 -33.13 29.08
CA GLY A 174 -2.16 -33.10 28.86
C GLY A 174 -2.96 -32.99 30.17
N ARG A 175 -2.54 -33.73 31.23
CA ARG A 175 -3.20 -33.63 32.54
C ARG A 175 -3.04 -32.26 33.18
N ASN A 176 -1.84 -31.68 33.09
CA ASN A 176 -1.56 -30.37 33.66
C ASN A 176 -2.26 -29.25 32.88
N ILE A 177 -2.38 -29.33 31.52
CA ILE A 177 -3.19 -28.43 30.72
C ILE A 177 -4.66 -28.45 31.21
N LYS A 178 -5.25 -29.66 31.41
CA LYS A 178 -6.62 -29.78 31.93
C LYS A 178 -6.76 -29.17 33.32
N LYS A 179 -5.79 -29.38 34.20
CA LYS A 179 -5.76 -28.87 35.57
C LYS A 179 -5.73 -27.32 35.56
N LYS A 180 -4.84 -26.70 34.75
CA LYS A 180 -4.72 -25.25 34.64
C LYS A 180 -5.99 -24.64 34.02
N ALA A 181 -6.55 -25.19 32.96
CA ALA A 181 -7.78 -24.72 32.36
C ALA A 181 -8.97 -24.73 33.37
N LYS A 182 -9.08 -25.81 34.19
CA LYS A 182 -10.10 -25.91 35.25
C LYS A 182 -9.96 -24.78 36.28
N GLN A 183 -8.73 -24.40 36.65
CA GLN A 183 -8.47 -23.26 37.55
C GLN A 183 -9.00 -21.94 36.97
N HIS A 184 -8.96 -21.80 35.67
CA HIS A 184 -9.50 -20.66 34.93
C HIS A 184 -11.00 -20.81 34.56
N LYS A 185 -11.70 -21.85 35.07
CA LYS A 185 -13.12 -22.14 34.78
C LYS A 185 -13.38 -22.35 33.26
N LEU A 186 -12.43 -22.93 32.53
CA LEU A 186 -12.56 -23.24 31.12
C LEU A 186 -12.73 -24.75 30.93
N ASN A 187 -13.70 -25.14 30.10
CA ASN A 187 -13.81 -26.51 29.61
C ASN A 187 -12.87 -26.71 28.42
N ILE A 188 -12.06 -27.73 28.41
CA ILE A 188 -11.12 -27.95 27.30
C ILE A 188 -11.19 -29.39 26.77
N GLU A 189 -11.02 -29.51 25.48
CA GLU A 189 -10.74 -30.75 24.79
C GLU A 189 -9.32 -30.73 24.20
N ILE A 190 -8.57 -31.80 24.36
CA ILE A 190 -7.19 -31.90 23.84
C ILE A 190 -7.22 -32.75 22.59
N ILE A 191 -6.77 -32.19 21.49
CA ILE A 191 -6.71 -32.82 20.19
C ILE A 191 -5.25 -33.10 19.83
N PRO A 192 -4.82 -34.36 19.76
CA PRO A 192 -3.47 -34.74 19.34
C PRO A 192 -3.33 -34.53 17.81
N ILE A 193 -2.40 -33.68 17.40
CA ILE A 193 -2.09 -33.40 16.01
C ILE A 193 -1.00 -34.33 15.51
N SER A 194 -1.33 -35.11 14.49
CA SER A 194 -0.45 -36.02 13.78
C SER A 194 -0.10 -35.47 12.38
N LYS A 195 0.41 -36.32 11.49
CA LYS A 195 0.64 -35.95 10.08
C LYS A 195 -0.65 -35.89 9.24
N ASN A 196 -1.76 -36.42 9.75
CA ASN A 196 -3.06 -36.38 9.08
C ASN A 196 -3.93 -35.28 9.70
N LEU A 197 -3.65 -34.03 9.28
CA LEU A 197 -4.30 -32.84 9.84
C LEU A 197 -5.82 -32.83 9.68
N GLU A 198 -6.33 -33.22 8.52
CA GLU A 198 -7.79 -33.18 8.25
C GLU A 198 -8.54 -34.04 9.23
N LYS A 199 -8.11 -35.32 9.38
CA LYS A 199 -8.73 -36.27 10.30
C LYS A 199 -8.61 -35.85 11.77
N ASP A 200 -7.53 -35.13 12.11
CA ASP A 200 -7.36 -34.69 13.49
C ASP A 200 -8.24 -33.47 13.79
N LEU A 201 -8.42 -32.55 12.81
CA LEU A 201 -9.28 -31.35 12.93
C LEU A 201 -10.78 -31.71 12.88
N GLU A 202 -11.19 -32.87 12.36
CA GLU A 202 -12.56 -33.39 12.44
C GLU A 202 -12.98 -33.71 13.86
N LYS A 203 -12.02 -34.01 14.74
CA LYS A 203 -12.29 -34.32 16.15
C LYS A 203 -12.66 -33.11 17.00
N ILE A 204 -12.48 -31.90 16.49
CA ILE A 204 -12.89 -30.66 17.17
C ILE A 204 -14.40 -30.62 17.24
N SER A 205 -14.95 -30.55 18.45
CA SER A 205 -16.40 -30.47 18.66
C SER A 205 -16.98 -29.15 18.11
N SER A 206 -18.22 -29.20 17.66
CA SER A 206 -18.88 -28.02 17.05
C SER A 206 -19.22 -26.89 18.04
N ASP A 207 -19.12 -27.15 19.35
CA ASP A 207 -19.39 -26.20 20.43
C ASP A 207 -18.10 -25.52 20.97
N VAL A 208 -16.98 -25.60 20.24
CA VAL A 208 -15.73 -24.95 20.58
C VAL A 208 -15.77 -23.47 20.19
N ASP A 209 -15.45 -22.59 21.15
CA ASP A 209 -15.44 -21.13 20.96
C ASP A 209 -14.09 -20.62 20.38
N VAL A 210 -12.97 -21.28 20.78
CA VAL A 210 -11.61 -20.89 20.39
C VAL A 210 -10.67 -22.08 20.34
N VAL A 211 -9.72 -22.05 19.43
CA VAL A 211 -8.67 -23.09 19.30
C VAL A 211 -7.33 -22.53 19.75
N TYR A 212 -6.75 -23.14 20.79
CA TYR A 212 -5.38 -22.84 21.24
C TYR A 212 -4.40 -23.83 20.62
N VAL A 213 -3.44 -23.32 19.85
CA VAL A 213 -2.46 -24.13 19.13
C VAL A 213 -1.13 -24.05 19.87
N THR A 214 -0.70 -25.18 20.49
CA THR A 214 0.65 -25.27 21.08
C THR A 214 1.70 -25.35 19.97
N PRO A 215 3.01 -25.10 20.28
CA PRO A 215 4.05 -25.28 19.26
C PRO A 215 4.03 -26.69 18.67
N LEU A 216 3.77 -26.78 17.37
CA LEU A 216 3.71 -28.04 16.61
C LEU A 216 5.05 -28.23 15.88
N PHE A 217 5.95 -28.99 16.53
CA PHE A 217 7.34 -29.14 16.10
C PHE A 217 7.53 -30.04 14.88
N GLN A 218 6.60 -30.95 14.64
CA GLN A 218 6.67 -31.89 13.53
C GLN A 218 6.06 -31.36 12.25
N GLN A 219 5.26 -30.28 12.34
CA GLN A 219 4.59 -29.71 11.19
C GLN A 219 5.52 -28.74 10.44
N THR A 220 5.53 -28.86 9.12
CA THR A 220 6.20 -27.93 8.23
C THR A 220 5.43 -26.61 8.16
N THR A 221 6.03 -25.55 7.62
CA THR A 221 5.37 -24.26 7.42
C THR A 221 4.10 -24.40 6.58
N ASN A 222 4.12 -25.21 5.52
CA ASN A 222 2.96 -25.45 4.66
C ASN A 222 1.84 -26.21 5.40
N GLU A 223 2.19 -27.22 6.18
CA GLU A 223 1.20 -27.96 6.99
C GLU A 223 0.55 -27.06 8.04
N LYS A 224 1.31 -26.17 8.67
CA LYS A 224 0.76 -25.17 9.60
C LYS A 224 -0.17 -24.18 8.87
N LYS A 225 0.20 -23.70 7.67
CA LYS A 225 -0.67 -22.84 6.85
C LYS A 225 -1.98 -23.57 6.57
N THR A 226 -1.93 -24.82 6.11
CA THR A 226 -3.12 -25.65 5.86
C THR A 226 -3.98 -25.79 7.13
N LEU A 227 -3.36 -25.99 8.31
CA LEU A 227 -4.08 -26.07 9.59
C LEU A 227 -4.87 -24.78 9.87
N TYR A 228 -4.23 -23.61 9.75
CA TYR A 228 -4.91 -22.35 10.00
C TYR A 228 -5.97 -22.02 8.93
N ASP A 229 -5.74 -22.41 7.67
CA ASP A 229 -6.74 -22.29 6.61
C ASP A 229 -7.99 -23.13 6.91
N GLN A 230 -7.81 -24.36 7.39
CA GLN A 230 -8.93 -25.21 7.79
C GLN A 230 -9.71 -24.66 8.99
N LEU A 231 -9.02 -24.11 10.01
CA LEU A 231 -9.66 -23.43 11.14
C LEU A 231 -10.45 -22.20 10.69
N ARG A 232 -9.91 -21.44 9.75
CA ARG A 232 -10.55 -20.26 9.15
C ARG A 232 -11.81 -20.63 8.37
N LEU A 233 -11.77 -21.70 7.58
CA LEU A 233 -12.94 -22.22 6.86
C LEU A 233 -14.06 -22.66 7.82
N LYS A 234 -13.69 -23.21 8.98
CA LYS A 234 -14.64 -23.56 10.04
C LYS A 234 -15.09 -22.36 10.87
N LYS A 235 -14.62 -21.13 10.55
CA LYS A 235 -14.86 -19.88 11.31
C LYS A 235 -14.48 -19.99 12.79
N LEU A 236 -13.45 -20.79 13.12
CA LEU A 236 -12.97 -20.97 14.47
C LEU A 236 -11.82 -20.01 14.76
N PRO A 237 -11.96 -19.11 15.75
CA PRO A 237 -10.89 -18.26 16.20
C PRO A 237 -9.70 -19.09 16.69
N SER A 238 -8.47 -18.75 16.30
CA SER A 238 -7.26 -19.48 16.69
C SER A 238 -6.28 -18.60 17.43
N PHE A 239 -5.65 -19.14 18.48
CA PHE A 239 -4.61 -18.49 19.24
C PHE A 239 -3.35 -19.37 19.25
N SER A 240 -2.22 -18.87 18.75
CA SER A 240 -0.98 -19.65 18.69
C SER A 240 -0.02 -19.30 19.82
N ALA A 241 0.47 -20.31 20.51
CA ALA A 241 1.56 -20.20 21.47
C ALA A 241 2.94 -20.09 20.79
N ALA A 242 3.05 -20.37 19.49
CA ALA A 242 4.31 -20.30 18.77
C ALA A 242 4.72 -18.87 18.37
N GLY A 243 3.80 -17.91 18.46
CA GLY A 243 4.08 -16.50 18.27
C GLY A 243 3.66 -15.92 16.92
N GLU A 244 4.17 -14.73 16.62
CA GLU A 244 3.80 -13.93 15.45
C GLU A 244 4.00 -14.66 14.10
N ASP A 245 4.97 -15.57 14.01
CA ASP A 245 5.22 -16.31 12.77
C ASP A 245 4.02 -17.21 12.39
N ASP A 246 3.31 -17.77 13.36
CA ASP A 246 2.08 -18.50 13.08
C ASP A 246 0.91 -17.57 12.71
N VAL A 247 0.90 -16.32 13.22
CA VAL A 247 -0.09 -15.31 12.83
C VAL A 247 0.09 -14.91 11.34
N LYS A 248 1.33 -14.85 10.86
CA LYS A 248 1.62 -14.66 9.43
C LYS A 248 1.11 -15.83 8.58
N LEU A 249 1.08 -17.04 9.14
CA LEU A 249 0.55 -18.23 8.46
C LEU A 249 -0.98 -18.37 8.54
N GLY A 250 -1.68 -17.45 9.21
CA GLY A 250 -3.14 -17.42 9.27
C GLY A 250 -3.75 -17.66 10.66
N ALA A 251 -2.97 -17.83 11.73
CA ALA A 251 -3.51 -17.82 13.10
C ALA A 251 -4.13 -16.44 13.39
N LEU A 252 -5.26 -16.40 14.10
CA LEU A 252 -5.92 -15.12 14.40
C LEU A 252 -5.10 -14.30 15.38
N PHE A 253 -4.59 -14.92 16.45
CA PHE A 253 -3.81 -14.25 17.50
C PHE A 253 -2.58 -15.05 17.92
N ALA A 254 -1.58 -14.32 18.41
CA ALA A 254 -0.49 -14.82 19.23
C ALA A 254 -0.01 -13.75 20.20
N ASN A 255 0.62 -14.13 21.30
CA ASN A 255 1.12 -13.20 22.33
C ASN A 255 2.64 -13.26 22.51
N MET A 256 3.37 -13.57 21.44
CA MET A 256 4.83 -13.65 21.44
C MET A 256 5.38 -13.04 20.14
N PRO A 257 6.38 -12.14 20.19
CA PRO A 257 6.93 -11.49 18.99
C PRO A 257 7.85 -12.44 18.19
N ALA A 258 7.99 -12.18 16.89
CA ALA A 258 8.87 -12.95 15.98
C ALA A 258 10.37 -12.86 16.35
N ASN A 259 10.80 -11.80 17.03
CA ASN A 259 12.22 -11.49 17.26
C ASN A 259 12.84 -12.05 18.55
N ASP A 260 12.10 -12.82 19.34
CA ASP A 260 12.63 -13.37 20.60
C ASP A 260 13.66 -14.52 20.40
N SER A 261 13.75 -15.08 19.20
CA SER A 261 14.73 -16.12 18.87
C SER A 261 16.19 -15.66 19.06
N LYS A 262 16.53 -14.40 18.76
CA LYS A 262 17.90 -13.86 18.98
C LYS A 262 18.23 -13.74 20.47
N ARG A 263 17.29 -13.27 21.28
CA ARG A 263 17.45 -13.19 22.75
C ARG A 263 17.56 -14.56 23.37
N PHE A 264 16.75 -15.50 22.90
CA PHE A 264 16.78 -16.89 23.32
C PHE A 264 18.15 -17.54 23.03
N ILE A 265 18.68 -17.39 21.82
CA ILE A 265 20.02 -17.86 21.44
C ILE A 265 21.10 -17.22 22.31
N ARG A 266 21.00 -15.91 22.53
CA ARG A 266 21.95 -15.17 23.36
C ARG A 266 21.92 -15.65 24.80
N GLN A 267 20.76 -15.93 25.39
CA GLN A 267 20.64 -16.46 26.74
C GLN A 267 21.33 -17.83 26.88
N ILE A 268 21.03 -18.77 25.96
CA ILE A 268 21.70 -20.08 25.96
C ILE A 268 23.22 -19.93 25.85
N ALA A 269 23.70 -19.01 24.98
CA ALA A 269 25.13 -18.81 24.79
C ALA A 269 25.81 -18.20 26.03
N LEU A 270 25.11 -17.30 26.76
CA LEU A 270 25.57 -16.77 28.04
C LEU A 270 25.62 -17.85 29.12
N ASP A 271 24.62 -18.75 29.20
CA ASP A 271 24.64 -19.87 30.14
C ASP A 271 25.81 -20.82 29.83
N VAL A 272 26.08 -21.10 28.55
CA VAL A 272 27.28 -21.88 28.14
C VAL A 272 28.57 -21.20 28.61
N GLN A 273 28.67 -19.86 28.43
CA GLN A 273 29.86 -19.11 28.86
C GLN A 273 30.05 -19.18 30.38
N GLN A 274 29.00 -18.96 31.15
CA GLN A 274 29.09 -19.01 32.61
C GLN A 274 29.48 -20.40 33.13
N ILE A 275 28.93 -21.46 32.52
CA ILE A 275 29.26 -22.82 32.84
C ILE A 275 30.71 -23.15 32.47
N ALA A 276 31.18 -22.76 31.31
CA ALA A 276 32.57 -22.95 30.87
C ALA A 276 33.57 -22.21 31.77
N LEU A 277 33.20 -21.06 32.31
CA LEU A 277 34.00 -20.26 33.25
C LEU A 277 33.94 -20.80 34.70
N GLY A 278 33.32 -21.99 34.94
CA GLY A 278 33.30 -22.65 36.23
C GLY A 278 32.07 -22.38 37.10
N SER A 279 31.09 -21.61 36.62
CA SER A 279 29.80 -21.47 37.30
C SER A 279 28.98 -22.75 37.12
N GLY A 280 28.49 -23.34 38.20
CA GLY A 280 27.68 -24.58 38.12
C GLY A 280 26.39 -24.36 37.30
N ALA A 281 26.00 -25.31 36.46
CA ALA A 281 24.77 -25.21 35.66
C ALA A 281 23.52 -24.98 36.53
N SER A 282 23.45 -25.58 37.70
CA SER A 282 22.34 -25.38 38.66
C SER A 282 22.22 -23.95 39.24
N LYS A 283 23.24 -23.13 39.07
CA LYS A 283 23.23 -21.72 39.54
C LYS A 283 22.72 -20.76 38.48
N GLN A 284 22.54 -21.21 37.23
CA GLN A 284 22.03 -20.35 36.15
C GLN A 284 20.54 -20.10 36.34
N LEU A 285 20.11 -18.86 36.03
CA LEU A 285 18.70 -18.48 36.06
C LEU A 285 17.96 -19.13 34.90
N VAL A 286 16.85 -19.82 35.21
CA VAL A 286 16.03 -20.54 34.23
C VAL A 286 14.87 -19.71 33.68
N ASN A 287 14.67 -18.50 34.19
CA ASN A 287 13.58 -17.62 33.76
C ASN A 287 13.99 -16.80 32.52
N PHE A 288 13.68 -17.32 31.37
CA PHE A 288 13.56 -16.49 30.16
C PHE A 288 12.11 -16.08 30.01
N THR A 289 11.80 -14.81 30.29
CA THR A 289 10.44 -14.31 30.12
C THR A 289 10.37 -13.64 28.75
N PRO A 290 9.68 -14.23 27.77
CA PRO A 290 9.38 -13.55 26.50
C PRO A 290 8.65 -12.24 26.79
N HIS A 291 8.90 -11.19 25.99
CA HIS A 291 8.11 -9.97 26.10
C HIS A 291 6.76 -10.25 25.46
N PRO A 292 5.63 -10.12 26.20
CA PRO A 292 4.33 -10.32 25.59
C PRO A 292 4.09 -9.25 24.54
N ALA A 293 3.82 -9.68 23.31
CA ALA A 293 3.46 -8.83 22.18
C ALA A 293 2.31 -9.49 21.43
N LEU A 294 1.12 -8.92 21.62
CA LEU A 294 -0.08 -9.42 20.97
C LEU A 294 -0.03 -9.10 19.49
N SER A 295 -0.17 -10.10 18.64
CA SER A 295 -0.29 -9.97 17.17
C SER A 295 -1.67 -10.44 16.73
N LEU A 296 -2.25 -9.76 15.74
CA LEU A 296 -3.58 -10.03 15.18
C LEU A 296 -3.49 -10.11 13.66
N ASN A 297 -4.02 -11.17 13.07
CA ASN A 297 -4.20 -11.30 11.63
C ASN A 297 -5.56 -10.71 11.22
N MET A 298 -5.53 -9.56 10.53
CA MET A 298 -6.76 -8.88 10.09
C MET A 298 -7.48 -9.61 8.98
N GLN A 299 -6.78 -10.31 8.09
CA GLN A 299 -7.40 -11.10 7.05
C GLN A 299 -8.23 -12.23 7.68
N THR A 300 -7.60 -13.01 8.58
CA THR A 300 -8.30 -14.08 9.31
C THR A 300 -9.47 -13.50 10.11
N ALA A 301 -9.31 -12.35 10.78
CA ALA A 301 -10.39 -11.70 11.53
C ALA A 301 -11.59 -11.38 10.63
N ASN A 302 -11.36 -10.78 9.47
CA ASN A 302 -12.42 -10.44 8.51
C ASN A 302 -13.14 -11.68 7.98
N GLU A 303 -12.39 -12.74 7.61
CA GLU A 303 -12.95 -13.94 7.02
C GLU A 303 -13.78 -14.77 8.00
N ILE A 304 -13.40 -14.82 9.28
CA ILE A 304 -14.20 -15.51 10.32
C ILE A 304 -15.32 -14.63 10.91
N GLY A 305 -15.36 -13.32 10.56
CA GLY A 305 -16.32 -12.35 11.08
C GLY A 305 -15.99 -11.83 12.48
N TYR A 306 -14.72 -11.92 12.92
CA TYR A 306 -14.28 -11.34 14.18
C TYR A 306 -14.01 -9.85 14.06
N ILE A 307 -14.72 -9.04 14.82
CA ILE A 307 -14.57 -7.58 14.83
C ILE A 307 -13.73 -7.19 16.07
N PRO A 308 -12.43 -6.87 15.88
CA PRO A 308 -11.58 -6.48 16.99
C PRO A 308 -12.01 -5.12 17.54
N SER A 309 -12.00 -4.97 18.87
CA SER A 309 -12.23 -3.69 19.53
C SER A 309 -11.13 -2.68 19.18
N TRP A 310 -11.45 -1.38 19.24
CA TRP A 310 -10.46 -0.33 19.01
C TRP A 310 -9.29 -0.38 20.01
N GLU A 311 -9.53 -0.79 21.23
CA GLU A 311 -8.49 -0.99 22.22
C GLU A 311 -7.54 -2.10 21.81
N LEU A 312 -8.07 -3.20 21.27
CA LEU A 312 -7.30 -4.32 20.75
C LEU A 312 -6.44 -3.92 19.55
N LEU A 313 -7.02 -3.20 18.58
CA LEU A 313 -6.30 -2.67 17.42
C LEU A 313 -5.15 -1.74 17.81
N SER A 314 -5.29 -0.98 18.90
CA SER A 314 -4.26 -0.07 19.38
C SER A 314 -3.06 -0.77 20.02
N ARG A 315 -3.27 -1.95 20.62
CA ARG A 315 -2.22 -2.67 21.36
C ARG A 315 -1.63 -3.85 20.58
N ALA A 316 -2.36 -4.39 19.61
CA ALA A 316 -1.90 -5.52 18.81
C ALA A 316 -0.97 -5.07 17.66
N ASN A 317 0.01 -5.91 17.34
CA ASN A 317 0.72 -5.83 16.06
C ASN A 317 -0.19 -6.40 14.98
N ILE A 318 -0.65 -5.55 14.07
CA ILE A 318 -1.59 -5.93 13.03
C ILE A 318 -0.81 -6.54 11.88
N ILE A 319 -1.12 -7.79 11.57
CA ILE A 319 -0.60 -8.52 10.42
C ILE A 319 -1.75 -8.62 9.43
N GLN A 320 -1.55 -8.09 8.23
CA GLN A 320 -2.40 -8.40 7.08
C GLN A 320 -1.84 -9.71 6.53
N GLY A 321 -2.67 -10.74 6.40
CA GLY A 321 -2.23 -12.07 5.98
C GLY A 321 -1.36 -12.01 4.72
N GLU A 322 -0.46 -12.96 4.57
CA GLU A 322 0.25 -13.17 3.30
C GLU A 322 -0.79 -13.67 2.29
N ASP A 323 -1.33 -12.76 1.48
CA ASP A 323 -1.76 -13.15 0.15
C ASP A 323 -0.48 -13.53 -0.62
N ASP A 324 -0.35 -14.77 -1.03
CA ASP A 324 0.73 -15.28 -1.92
C ASP A 324 0.72 -14.57 -3.29
N SER A 325 -0.23 -13.69 -3.51
CA SER A 325 -0.36 -12.77 -4.65
C SER A 325 -0.14 -11.31 -4.26
N SER A 326 0.57 -11.00 -3.18
CA SER A 326 0.80 -9.61 -2.78
C SER A 326 1.74 -8.92 -3.79
N GLN A 327 1.15 -8.55 -4.92
CA GLN A 327 1.76 -7.64 -5.86
C GLN A 327 2.00 -6.31 -5.14
N TYR A 328 3.27 -5.95 -4.99
CA TYR A 328 3.64 -4.61 -4.51
C TYR A 328 3.52 -3.63 -5.67
N TYR A 329 2.67 -2.65 -5.52
CA TYR A 329 2.50 -1.60 -6.50
C TYR A 329 3.55 -0.51 -6.33
N THR A 330 4.16 -0.10 -7.44
CA THR A 330 5.01 1.09 -7.48
C THR A 330 4.17 2.34 -7.66
N ILE A 331 4.76 3.52 -7.53
CA ILE A 331 4.07 4.78 -7.77
C ILE A 331 3.64 4.88 -9.24
N GLU A 332 4.47 4.38 -10.17
CA GLU A 332 4.21 4.32 -11.61
C GLU A 332 3.01 3.41 -11.91
N ASP A 333 2.93 2.22 -11.29
CA ASP A 333 1.80 1.30 -11.44
C ASP A 333 0.47 1.98 -11.05
N ILE A 334 0.49 2.70 -9.92
CA ILE A 334 -0.69 3.40 -9.40
C ILE A 334 -1.08 4.56 -10.30
N MET A 335 -0.13 5.35 -10.80
CA MET A 335 -0.38 6.44 -11.75
C MET A 335 -1.02 5.91 -13.04
N ASN A 336 -0.40 4.91 -13.65
CA ASN A 336 -0.90 4.30 -14.90
C ASN A 336 -2.30 3.72 -14.72
N ARG A 337 -2.53 3.00 -13.63
CA ARG A 337 -3.83 2.44 -13.32
C ARG A 337 -4.91 3.52 -13.13
N ALA A 338 -4.57 4.62 -12.45
CA ALA A 338 -5.46 5.75 -12.28
C ALA A 338 -5.83 6.39 -13.63
N VAL A 339 -4.87 6.67 -14.48
CA VAL A 339 -5.09 7.26 -15.81
C VAL A 339 -5.92 6.36 -16.74
N ILE A 340 -5.82 5.03 -16.57
CA ILE A 340 -6.59 4.07 -17.39
C ILE A 340 -8.02 3.93 -16.88
N ASN A 341 -8.22 3.76 -15.57
CA ASN A 341 -9.47 3.29 -14.99
C ASN A 341 -10.31 4.41 -14.36
N ASN A 342 -9.75 5.59 -14.11
CA ASN A 342 -10.49 6.65 -13.44
C ASN A 342 -11.70 7.11 -14.24
N LEU A 343 -12.86 7.20 -13.58
CA LEU A 343 -14.14 7.51 -14.22
C LEU A 343 -14.18 8.91 -14.85
N GLN A 344 -13.43 9.89 -14.32
CA GLN A 344 -13.34 11.23 -14.93
C GLN A 344 -12.57 11.20 -16.24
N VAL A 345 -11.50 10.40 -16.33
CA VAL A 345 -10.74 10.20 -17.58
C VAL A 345 -11.62 9.47 -18.60
N ILE A 346 -12.36 8.45 -18.20
CA ILE A 346 -13.29 7.71 -19.07
C ILE A 346 -14.37 8.67 -19.60
N ALA A 347 -15.01 9.45 -18.72
CA ALA A 347 -16.01 10.43 -19.10
C ALA A 347 -15.46 11.46 -20.10
N SER A 348 -14.21 11.93 -19.88
CA SER A 348 -13.57 12.90 -20.78
C SER A 348 -13.24 12.30 -22.16
N LYS A 349 -12.87 11.00 -22.22
CA LYS A 349 -12.70 10.28 -23.50
C LYS A 349 -14.01 10.23 -24.30
N HIS A 350 -15.13 9.94 -23.64
CA HIS A 350 -16.44 9.99 -24.31
C HIS A 350 -16.83 11.40 -24.73
N GLN A 351 -16.40 12.43 -24.00
CA GLN A 351 -16.59 13.82 -24.45
C GLN A 351 -15.76 14.13 -25.71
N ASN A 352 -14.59 13.52 -25.90
CA ASN A 352 -13.83 13.58 -27.15
C ASN A 352 -14.62 12.93 -28.30
N GLU A 353 -15.26 11.80 -28.07
CA GLU A 353 -16.11 11.13 -29.07
C GLU A 353 -17.28 12.02 -29.49
N ILE A 354 -17.91 12.71 -28.52
CA ILE A 354 -18.97 13.69 -28.82
C ILE A 354 -18.41 14.84 -29.68
N SER A 355 -17.21 15.34 -29.36
CA SER A 355 -16.58 16.43 -30.12
C SER A 355 -16.19 15.98 -31.53
N GLN A 356 -15.73 14.73 -31.68
CA GLN A 356 -15.49 14.12 -33.00
C GLN A 356 -16.77 13.99 -33.80
N ALA A 357 -17.86 13.49 -33.20
CA ALA A 357 -19.15 13.40 -33.86
C ALA A 357 -19.70 14.76 -34.29
N ASN A 358 -19.44 15.85 -33.52
CA ASN A 358 -19.80 17.19 -33.90
C ASN A 358 -18.99 17.66 -35.11
N LEU A 359 -17.71 17.32 -35.22
CA LEU A 359 -16.87 17.57 -36.38
C LEU A 359 -17.41 16.83 -37.62
N ASP A 360 -17.76 15.54 -37.46
CA ASP A 360 -18.31 14.72 -38.53
C ASP A 360 -19.66 15.26 -39.00
N LYS A 361 -20.51 15.73 -38.06
CA LYS A 361 -21.75 16.43 -38.36
C LYS A 361 -21.47 17.75 -39.11
N ALA A 362 -20.43 18.49 -38.77
CA ALA A 362 -20.06 19.68 -39.51
C ALA A 362 -19.60 19.34 -40.94
N ASN A 363 -18.83 18.28 -41.12
CA ASN A 363 -18.40 17.78 -42.41
C ASN A 363 -19.59 17.32 -43.29
N SER A 364 -20.62 16.73 -42.67
CA SER A 364 -21.80 16.27 -43.41
C SER A 364 -22.59 17.39 -44.11
N ALA A 365 -22.34 18.65 -43.74
CA ALA A 365 -22.98 19.79 -44.40
C ALA A 365 -22.64 19.90 -45.89
N TYR A 366 -21.50 19.34 -46.35
CA TYR A 366 -21.09 19.28 -47.74
C TYR A 366 -21.44 17.98 -48.45
N LEU A 367 -21.97 17.00 -47.72
CA LEU A 367 -22.41 15.73 -48.30
C LEU A 367 -23.84 15.88 -48.85
N PRO A 368 -24.23 15.11 -49.90
CA PRO A 368 -25.58 15.08 -50.39
C PRO A 368 -26.55 14.71 -49.25
N GLN A 369 -27.62 15.50 -49.10
CA GLN A 369 -28.72 15.22 -48.20
C GLN A 369 -29.87 14.67 -49.04
N VAL A 370 -30.30 13.44 -48.82
CA VAL A 370 -31.35 12.78 -49.57
C VAL A 370 -32.57 12.61 -48.62
N HIS A 371 -33.67 13.19 -49.06
CA HIS A 371 -34.94 13.09 -48.34
C HIS A 371 -35.98 12.38 -49.19
N PHE A 372 -36.64 11.38 -48.63
CA PHE A 372 -37.86 10.83 -49.15
C PHE A 372 -39.02 11.38 -48.33
N GLY A 373 -40.07 11.80 -49.04
CA GLY A 373 -41.30 12.28 -48.42
C GLY A 373 -42.51 11.84 -49.19
N ALA A 374 -43.63 11.73 -48.48
CA ALA A 374 -44.96 11.56 -49.09
C ALA A 374 -45.89 12.63 -48.54
N GLU A 375 -46.70 13.19 -49.39
CA GLU A 375 -47.62 14.28 -49.07
C GLU A 375 -49.02 13.95 -49.58
N ALA A 376 -50.01 13.91 -48.70
CA ALA A 376 -51.40 13.85 -49.07
C ALA A 376 -52.08 15.22 -48.81
N VAL A 377 -52.62 15.81 -49.82
CA VAL A 377 -53.23 17.16 -49.72
C VAL A 377 -54.65 17.07 -50.22
N LYS A 378 -55.58 17.61 -49.45
CA LYS A 378 -56.96 17.89 -49.89
C LYS A 378 -57.18 19.38 -49.81
N VAL A 379 -57.64 19.95 -50.91
CA VAL A 379 -57.91 21.40 -51.06
C VAL A 379 -59.43 21.56 -51.05
N ASP A 380 -59.91 22.71 -50.65
CA ASP A 380 -61.32 23.10 -50.74
C ASP A 380 -61.83 23.02 -52.20
N GLU A 381 -63.03 22.45 -52.37
CA GLU A 381 -63.60 22.20 -53.67
C GLU A 381 -63.79 23.48 -54.49
N ASP A 382 -64.29 24.55 -53.86
CA ASP A 382 -64.47 25.82 -54.52
C ASP A 382 -63.12 26.42 -54.99
N ARG A 383 -62.05 26.21 -54.22
CA ARG A 383 -60.70 26.64 -54.59
C ARG A 383 -60.14 25.79 -55.74
N ALA A 384 -60.36 24.48 -55.72
CA ALA A 384 -59.97 23.62 -56.82
C ALA A 384 -60.67 24.00 -58.14
N ILE A 385 -61.96 24.24 -58.06
CA ILE A 385 -62.76 24.71 -59.21
C ILE A 385 -62.31 26.07 -59.71
N ALA A 386 -62.09 27.02 -58.84
CA ALA A 386 -61.62 28.38 -59.18
C ALA A 386 -60.21 28.38 -59.80
N SER A 387 -59.40 27.35 -59.59
CA SER A 387 -58.06 27.20 -60.19
C SER A 387 -58.09 26.87 -61.67
N LEU A 388 -59.29 26.62 -62.25
CA LEU A 388 -59.47 26.23 -63.65
C LEU A 388 -58.65 25.02 -64.08
N GLY A 389 -58.48 24.05 -63.17
CA GLY A 389 -57.76 22.81 -63.43
C GLY A 389 -56.28 22.84 -63.07
N LEU A 390 -55.79 23.92 -62.47
CA LEU A 390 -54.41 24.00 -62.03
C LEU A 390 -54.15 23.37 -60.66
N GLU A 391 -55.16 23.29 -59.79
CA GLU A 391 -55.09 22.57 -58.51
C GLU A 391 -56.09 21.41 -58.49
N ASN A 392 -55.61 20.24 -58.09
CA ASN A 392 -56.47 19.07 -57.86
C ASN A 392 -57.08 19.13 -56.46
N GLU A 393 -58.36 18.73 -56.30
CA GLU A 393 -59.03 18.67 -55.00
C GLU A 393 -58.32 17.78 -53.99
N SER A 394 -57.81 16.62 -54.45
CA SER A 394 -57.05 15.69 -53.63
C SER A 394 -55.86 15.20 -54.43
N ARG A 395 -54.70 15.15 -53.78
CA ARG A 395 -53.50 14.56 -54.36
C ARG A 395 -52.70 13.77 -53.32
N LEU A 396 -52.07 12.71 -53.75
CA LEU A 396 -51.08 11.93 -53.00
C LEU A 396 -49.79 11.89 -53.82
N ASP A 397 -48.76 12.53 -53.29
CA ASP A 397 -47.44 12.61 -53.92
C ASP A 397 -46.42 11.83 -53.12
N ALA A 398 -45.49 11.19 -53.77
CA ALA A 398 -44.22 10.80 -53.14
C ALA A 398 -43.05 11.50 -53.89
N TYR A 399 -42.06 11.87 -53.16
CA TYR A 399 -40.92 12.57 -53.75
C TYR A 399 -39.58 12.14 -53.11
N VAL A 400 -38.55 12.17 -53.92
CA VAL A 400 -37.14 12.13 -53.46
C VAL A 400 -36.50 13.45 -53.79
N LYS A 401 -35.99 14.14 -52.75
CA LYS A 401 -35.28 15.40 -52.89
C LYS A 401 -33.82 15.19 -52.48
N VAL A 402 -32.87 15.60 -53.29
CA VAL A 402 -31.44 15.66 -53.04
C VAL A 402 -31.05 17.12 -52.94
N SER A 403 -30.35 17.47 -51.84
CA SER A 403 -29.76 18.80 -51.71
C SER A 403 -28.29 18.66 -51.31
N GLN A 404 -27.41 19.42 -51.90
CA GLN A 404 -25.99 19.46 -51.57
C GLN A 404 -25.47 20.88 -51.57
N GLN A 405 -24.80 21.22 -50.47
CA GLN A 405 -24.11 22.50 -50.34
C GLN A 405 -22.84 22.44 -51.18
N LEU A 406 -22.72 23.29 -52.21
CA LEU A 406 -21.52 23.36 -53.06
C LEU A 406 -20.54 24.42 -52.55
N PHE A 407 -21.08 25.54 -52.06
CA PHE A 407 -20.29 26.61 -51.47
C PHE A 407 -21.07 27.28 -50.36
N ASN A 408 -20.48 27.29 -49.17
CA ASN A 408 -21.04 28.02 -48.02
C ASN A 408 -19.91 28.30 -47.00
N GLN A 409 -19.49 29.57 -46.93
CA GLN A 409 -18.41 29.98 -46.04
C GLN A 409 -18.71 29.67 -44.57
N ARG A 410 -19.95 29.76 -44.10
CA ARG A 410 -20.32 29.37 -42.72
C ARG A 410 -20.15 27.87 -42.47
N ALA A 411 -20.51 27.05 -43.45
CA ALA A 411 -20.34 25.60 -43.32
C ALA A 411 -18.84 25.23 -43.28
N SER A 412 -18.04 25.84 -44.17
CA SER A 412 -16.59 25.66 -44.17
C SER A 412 -15.92 26.13 -42.86
N ALA A 413 -16.30 27.32 -42.40
CA ALA A 413 -15.81 27.83 -41.13
C ALA A 413 -16.24 26.94 -39.94
N ASN A 414 -17.49 26.42 -39.97
CA ASN A 414 -17.98 25.53 -38.90
C ASN A 414 -17.18 24.23 -38.80
N ILE A 415 -16.71 23.68 -39.92
CA ILE A 415 -15.78 22.53 -39.91
C ILE A 415 -14.49 22.90 -39.18
N SER A 416 -13.85 24.01 -39.55
CA SER A 416 -12.61 24.48 -38.92
C SER A 416 -12.80 24.84 -37.43
N ILE A 417 -13.94 25.41 -37.08
CA ILE A 417 -14.32 25.74 -35.70
C ILE A 417 -14.45 24.43 -34.86
N ASN A 418 -15.16 23.43 -35.37
CA ASN A 418 -15.34 22.15 -34.67
C ASN A 418 -14.02 21.38 -34.56
N LYS A 419 -13.12 21.51 -35.57
CA LYS A 419 -11.76 20.97 -35.48
C LYS A 419 -10.97 21.58 -34.31
N ASN A 420 -11.07 22.89 -34.09
CA ASN A 420 -10.45 23.55 -32.94
C ASN A 420 -11.13 23.18 -31.60
N PHE A 421 -12.45 22.97 -31.59
CA PHE A 421 -13.15 22.50 -30.41
C PHE A 421 -12.74 21.06 -30.04
N LEU A 422 -12.58 20.19 -31.04
CA LEU A 422 -12.05 18.83 -30.81
C LEU A 422 -10.63 18.88 -30.26
N GLU A 423 -9.75 19.71 -30.80
CA GLU A 423 -8.41 19.92 -30.27
C GLU A 423 -8.43 20.44 -28.83
N ALA A 424 -9.27 21.44 -28.54
CA ALA A 424 -9.45 21.92 -27.17
C ALA A 424 -9.92 20.84 -26.22
N GLN A 425 -10.82 19.95 -26.66
CA GLN A 425 -11.32 18.85 -25.85
C GLN A 425 -10.25 17.76 -25.66
N ASN A 426 -9.42 17.48 -26.66
CA ASN A 426 -8.29 16.57 -26.53
C ASN A 426 -7.31 17.08 -25.48
N GLN A 427 -6.97 18.37 -25.52
CA GLN A 427 -6.09 18.99 -24.52
C GLN A 427 -6.72 19.05 -23.12
N ALA A 428 -8.04 19.20 -23.01
CA ALA A 428 -8.77 19.09 -21.75
C ALA A 428 -8.67 17.67 -21.17
N THR A 429 -8.78 16.66 -22.02
CA THR A 429 -8.62 15.24 -21.61
C THR A 429 -7.19 14.95 -21.14
N ASP A 430 -6.18 15.50 -21.84
CA ASP A 430 -4.79 15.33 -21.44
C ASP A 430 -4.49 16.07 -20.12
N PHE A 431 -5.12 17.21 -19.87
CA PHE A 431 -5.05 17.88 -18.57
C PHE A 431 -5.67 17.04 -17.46
N ILE A 432 -6.85 16.43 -17.69
CA ILE A 432 -7.49 15.53 -16.70
C ILE A 432 -6.61 14.32 -16.41
N LYS A 433 -5.99 13.69 -17.43
CA LYS A 433 -5.04 12.57 -17.21
C LYS A 433 -3.87 13.00 -16.34
N LEU A 434 -3.30 14.17 -16.61
CA LEU A 434 -2.19 14.74 -15.85
C LEU A 434 -2.58 14.98 -14.39
N ASP A 435 -3.75 15.56 -14.15
CA ASP A 435 -4.28 15.88 -12.81
C ASP A 435 -4.61 14.60 -12.02
N ILE A 436 -5.20 13.58 -12.66
CA ILE A 436 -5.49 12.29 -12.05
C ILE A 436 -4.18 11.54 -11.73
N GLY A 437 -3.18 11.58 -12.61
CA GLY A 437 -1.85 11.02 -12.36
C GLY A 437 -1.17 11.66 -11.15
N LEU A 438 -1.21 12.98 -11.05
CA LEU A 438 -0.73 13.70 -9.86
C LEU A 438 -1.51 13.30 -8.61
N SER A 439 -2.84 13.32 -8.66
CA SER A 439 -3.70 12.96 -7.52
C SER A 439 -3.41 11.55 -7.00
N ALA A 440 -3.20 10.58 -7.89
CA ALA A 440 -2.85 9.21 -7.56
C ALA A 440 -1.47 9.12 -6.89
N SER A 441 -0.49 9.85 -7.41
CA SER A 441 0.86 9.92 -6.85
C SER A 441 0.87 10.55 -5.45
N LEU A 442 0.10 11.63 -5.27
CA LEU A 442 -0.03 12.30 -3.98
C LEU A 442 -0.73 11.40 -2.95
N ALA A 443 -1.75 10.65 -3.36
CA ALA A 443 -2.42 9.67 -2.50
C ALA A 443 -1.46 8.54 -2.10
N TYR A 444 -0.66 8.04 -3.04
CA TYR A 444 0.39 7.04 -2.79
C TYR A 444 1.42 7.54 -1.77
N LEU A 445 2.02 8.71 -1.98
CA LEU A 445 2.97 9.30 -1.06
C LEU A 445 2.35 9.56 0.32
N ARG A 446 1.08 9.96 0.37
CA ARG A 446 0.36 10.17 1.62
C ARG A 446 0.19 8.88 2.42
N ILE A 447 -0.10 7.76 1.76
CA ILE A 447 -0.19 6.45 2.41
C ILE A 447 1.17 6.06 2.98
N LEU A 448 2.27 6.13 2.21
CA LEU A 448 3.62 5.82 2.69
C LEU A 448 4.05 6.71 3.86
N GLN A 449 3.74 8.00 3.80
CA GLN A 449 3.99 8.95 4.89
C GLN A 449 3.27 8.53 6.17
N LEU A 450 2.00 8.13 6.06
CA LEU A 450 1.18 7.70 7.21
C LEU A 450 1.62 6.34 7.75
N GLU A 451 2.05 5.41 6.91
CA GLU A 451 2.63 4.12 7.33
C GLU A 451 3.93 4.35 8.10
N THR A 452 4.80 5.22 7.59
CA THR A 452 6.04 5.61 8.31
C THR A 452 5.72 6.31 9.63
N LYS A 453 4.75 7.24 9.64
CA LYS A 453 4.29 7.91 10.87
C LYS A 453 3.78 6.90 11.90
N LEU A 454 2.95 5.95 11.47
CA LEU A 454 2.41 4.89 12.33
C LEU A 454 3.54 4.06 12.96
N GLN A 455 4.59 3.74 12.20
CA GLN A 455 5.75 3.01 12.70
C GLN A 455 6.54 3.82 13.73
N ILE A 456 6.72 5.12 13.51
CA ILE A 456 7.38 6.04 14.46
C ILE A 456 6.58 6.09 15.77
N GLU A 457 5.26 6.27 15.71
CA GLU A 457 4.37 6.32 16.89
C GLU A 457 4.34 4.99 17.64
N LYS A 458 4.31 3.84 16.95
CA LYS A 458 4.41 2.50 17.55
C LYS A 458 5.73 2.34 18.31
N SER A 459 6.86 2.72 17.70
CA SER A 459 8.18 2.64 18.33
C SER A 459 8.27 3.52 19.56
N ASN A 460 7.69 4.72 19.53
CA ASN A 460 7.65 5.63 20.67
C ASN A 460 6.78 5.07 21.81
N LEU A 461 5.61 4.49 21.51
CA LEU A 461 4.73 3.83 22.49
C LEU A 461 5.45 2.66 23.19
N GLU A 462 6.21 1.84 22.47
CA GLU A 462 6.99 0.76 23.07
C GLU A 462 8.13 1.29 23.98
N LEU A 463 8.75 2.40 23.59
CA LEU A 463 9.71 3.09 24.45
C LEU A 463 9.06 3.57 25.75
N SER A 464 7.90 4.23 25.69
CA SER A 464 7.14 4.70 26.87
C SER A 464 6.73 3.53 27.78
N LYS A 465 6.26 2.41 27.21
CA LYS A 465 5.95 1.20 27.98
C LYS A 465 7.20 0.63 28.68
N THR A 466 8.36 0.70 28.02
CA THR A 466 9.64 0.25 28.61
C THR A 466 10.05 1.15 29.76
N ASN A 467 9.98 2.47 29.57
CA ASN A 467 10.31 3.44 30.61
C ASN A 467 9.35 3.33 31.82
N MET A 468 8.05 3.04 31.58
CA MET A 468 7.09 2.76 32.66
C MET A 468 7.48 1.50 33.45
N ARG A 469 7.91 0.43 32.78
CA ARG A 469 8.39 -0.80 33.47
C ARG A 469 9.62 -0.50 34.32
N GLU A 470 10.57 0.30 33.83
CA GLU A 470 11.74 0.76 34.58
C GLU A 470 11.32 1.61 35.83
N ALA A 471 10.34 2.52 35.67
CA ALA A 471 9.81 3.29 36.82
C ALA A 471 9.12 2.40 37.87
N LYS A 472 8.34 1.40 37.45
CA LYS A 472 7.74 0.40 38.36
C LYS A 472 8.81 -0.43 39.08
N ALA A 473 9.87 -0.85 38.39
CA ALA A 473 10.99 -1.56 39.00
C ALA A 473 11.74 -0.71 40.03
N LYS A 474 12.02 0.57 39.72
CA LYS A 474 12.62 1.51 40.69
C LYS A 474 11.76 1.67 41.95
N ARG A 475 10.43 1.77 41.79
CA ARG A 475 9.50 1.89 42.93
C ARG A 475 9.50 0.63 43.80
N SER A 476 9.56 -0.58 43.20
CA SER A 476 9.56 -1.85 43.96
C SER A 476 10.78 -2.03 44.85
N ILE A 477 11.92 -1.37 44.53
CA ILE A 477 13.15 -1.37 45.35
C ILE A 477 13.29 -0.08 46.20
N GLY A 478 12.24 0.75 46.29
CA GLY A 478 12.17 1.90 47.19
C GLY A 478 12.85 3.18 46.71
N ILE A 479 13.41 3.23 45.47
CA ILE A 479 14.12 4.40 44.91
C ILE A 479 13.29 5.18 43.86
N GLY A 480 12.05 4.77 43.61
CA GLY A 480 11.17 5.39 42.61
C GLY A 480 9.92 6.05 43.21
N ASN A 481 9.40 7.11 42.55
CA ASN A 481 8.20 7.81 42.93
C ASN A 481 6.95 7.25 42.24
N ALA A 482 5.82 7.23 42.97
CA ALA A 482 4.51 6.87 42.38
C ALA A 482 4.09 7.83 41.26
N SER A 483 4.45 9.11 41.35
CA SER A 483 4.09 10.11 40.34
C SER A 483 4.71 9.83 38.99
N ASP A 484 5.90 9.19 38.94
CA ASP A 484 6.56 8.79 37.68
C ASP A 484 5.73 7.75 36.93
N ILE A 485 5.14 6.80 37.66
CA ILE A 485 4.28 5.77 37.05
C ILE A 485 3.03 6.42 36.46
N TYR A 486 2.36 7.31 37.21
CA TYR A 486 1.15 7.98 36.71
C TYR A 486 1.42 8.89 35.51
N ARG A 487 2.59 9.53 35.44
CA ARG A 487 3.01 10.31 34.28
C ARG A 487 3.20 9.41 33.03
N TRP A 488 3.82 8.26 33.18
CA TRP A 488 3.94 7.30 32.08
C TRP A 488 2.58 6.72 31.68
N GLU A 489 1.68 6.45 32.61
CA GLU A 489 0.33 5.97 32.30
C GLU A 489 -0.45 7.01 31.47
N ALA A 490 -0.40 8.29 31.85
CA ALA A 490 -1.01 9.38 31.09
C ALA A 490 -0.38 9.53 29.70
N GLN A 491 0.96 9.49 29.61
CA GLN A 491 1.69 9.57 28.35
C GLN A 491 1.34 8.41 27.39
N ILE A 492 1.30 7.18 27.89
CA ILE A 492 0.91 6.00 27.12
C ILE A 492 -0.53 6.11 26.62
N ALA A 493 -1.44 6.67 27.41
CA ALA A 493 -2.83 6.89 27.01
C ALA A 493 -2.92 7.89 25.83
N GLU A 494 -2.16 8.99 25.86
CA GLU A 494 -2.12 9.99 24.79
C GLU A 494 -1.48 9.42 23.51
N GLU A 495 -0.41 8.64 23.65
CA GLU A 495 0.26 7.98 22.51
C GLU A 495 -0.64 6.94 21.84
N LYS A 496 -1.39 6.15 22.63
CA LYS A 496 -2.41 5.23 22.10
C LYS A 496 -3.49 5.97 21.32
N LYS A 497 -3.99 7.09 21.86
CA LYS A 497 -4.96 7.94 21.16
C LYS A 497 -4.40 8.44 19.83
N SER A 498 -3.16 8.98 19.79
CA SER A 498 -2.51 9.44 18.56
C SER A 498 -2.43 8.32 17.53
N LEU A 499 -2.00 7.13 17.94
CA LEU A 499 -1.89 5.96 17.11
C LEU A 499 -3.22 5.52 16.48
N LEU A 500 -4.33 5.58 17.26
CA LEU A 500 -5.68 5.31 16.74
C LEU A 500 -6.09 6.31 15.65
N PHE A 501 -5.85 7.60 15.86
CA PHE A 501 -6.16 8.63 14.84
C PHE A 501 -5.30 8.50 13.60
N THR A 502 -4.02 8.17 13.75
CA THR A 502 -3.12 7.92 12.61
C THR A 502 -3.57 6.70 11.81
N HIS A 503 -3.95 5.62 12.49
CA HIS A 503 -4.50 4.43 11.83
C HIS A 503 -5.80 4.74 11.07
N ALA A 504 -6.74 5.45 11.69
CA ALA A 504 -7.98 5.86 11.03
C ALA A 504 -7.71 6.75 9.80
N THR A 505 -6.72 7.66 9.90
CA THR A 505 -6.32 8.53 8.78
C THR A 505 -5.68 7.72 7.64
N LEU A 506 -4.88 6.71 7.97
CA LEU A 506 -4.30 5.79 6.99
C LEU A 506 -5.39 5.01 6.23
N GLN A 507 -6.39 4.47 6.94
CA GLN A 507 -7.50 3.77 6.29
C GLN A 507 -8.30 4.71 5.35
N LYS A 508 -8.59 5.94 5.78
CA LYS A 508 -9.23 6.95 4.91
C LYS A 508 -8.41 7.23 3.65
N ALA A 509 -7.08 7.34 3.77
CA ALA A 509 -6.21 7.55 2.62
C ALA A 509 -6.23 6.35 1.65
N LYS A 510 -6.25 5.11 2.17
CA LYS A 510 -6.38 3.89 1.36
C LYS A 510 -7.73 3.84 0.64
N HIS A 511 -8.83 4.15 1.32
CA HIS A 511 -10.15 4.22 0.68
C HIS A 511 -10.20 5.29 -0.42
N SER A 512 -9.59 6.47 -0.18
CA SER A 512 -9.53 7.53 -1.20
C SER A 512 -8.74 7.11 -2.43
N LEU A 513 -7.64 6.38 -2.26
CA LEU A 513 -6.88 5.83 -3.38
C LEU A 513 -7.69 4.76 -4.13
N ASN A 514 -8.34 3.84 -3.43
CA ASN A 514 -9.18 2.82 -4.06
C ASN A 514 -10.30 3.47 -4.91
N ALA A 515 -10.94 4.53 -4.39
CA ALA A 515 -11.94 5.28 -5.14
C ALA A 515 -11.35 5.93 -6.42
N LEU A 516 -10.13 6.47 -6.32
CA LEU A 516 -9.45 7.09 -7.47
C LEU A 516 -9.10 6.07 -8.57
N LEU A 517 -8.83 4.81 -8.15
CA LEU A 517 -8.48 3.70 -9.04
C LEU A 517 -9.69 2.90 -9.54
N ASP A 518 -10.90 3.28 -9.17
CA ASP A 518 -12.15 2.53 -9.39
C ASP A 518 -12.07 1.08 -8.87
N LEU A 519 -11.60 0.92 -7.62
CA LEU A 519 -11.47 -0.35 -6.95
C LEU A 519 -12.45 -0.47 -5.77
N PRO A 520 -12.80 -1.72 -5.36
CA PRO A 520 -13.57 -1.93 -4.14
C PRO A 520 -12.92 -1.26 -2.93
N GLN A 521 -13.72 -0.51 -2.13
CA GLN A 521 -13.21 0.33 -1.04
C GLN A 521 -12.45 -0.45 0.03
N ASN A 522 -12.80 -1.71 0.26
CA ASN A 522 -12.19 -2.61 1.23
C ASN A 522 -10.96 -3.37 0.70
N LEU A 523 -10.57 -3.17 -0.57
CA LEU A 523 -9.41 -3.84 -1.14
C LEU A 523 -8.13 -3.34 -0.45
N SER A 524 -7.30 -4.26 0.02
CA SER A 524 -5.99 -3.95 0.57
C SER A 524 -4.93 -3.99 -0.52
N LEU A 525 -4.23 -2.87 -0.72
CA LEU A 525 -3.09 -2.77 -1.63
C LEU A 525 -1.80 -2.67 -0.82
N ASN A 526 -0.73 -3.32 -1.30
CA ASN A 526 0.61 -3.21 -0.76
C ASN A 526 1.46 -2.27 -1.62
N PHE A 527 2.20 -1.36 -0.99
CA PHE A 527 2.94 -0.31 -1.66
C PHE A 527 4.45 -0.52 -1.50
N LYS A 528 5.19 -0.37 -2.61
CA LYS A 528 6.64 -0.41 -2.56
C LYS A 528 7.17 0.91 -2.00
N PRO A 529 8.10 0.91 -1.03
CA PRO A 529 8.72 2.15 -0.57
C PRO A 529 9.36 2.92 -1.72
N VAL A 530 9.18 4.24 -1.74
CA VAL A 530 9.76 5.14 -2.74
C VAL A 530 10.83 6.04 -2.11
N THR A 531 11.90 6.29 -2.83
CA THR A 531 12.98 7.21 -2.45
C THR A 531 13.06 8.39 -3.41
N MET A 532 13.77 9.44 -3.03
CA MET A 532 13.99 10.64 -3.88
C MET A 532 14.79 10.36 -5.15
N ASP A 533 15.44 9.20 -5.24
CA ASP A 533 16.21 8.78 -6.41
C ASP A 533 15.39 7.87 -7.35
N ASN A 534 14.08 7.74 -7.10
CA ASN A 534 13.18 7.02 -8.00
C ASN A 534 13.05 7.79 -9.33
N PRO A 535 13.05 7.11 -10.49
CA PRO A 535 12.94 7.75 -11.81
C PRO A 535 11.71 8.64 -12.02
N VAL A 536 10.65 8.43 -11.27
CA VAL A 536 9.45 9.29 -11.28
C VAL A 536 9.77 10.73 -10.91
N PHE A 537 10.82 10.97 -10.12
CA PHE A 537 11.19 12.33 -9.71
C PHE A 537 12.30 12.91 -10.60
N MET A 538 12.14 14.17 -11.01
CA MET A 538 13.18 14.86 -11.77
C MET A 538 14.56 14.89 -11.06
N THR A 539 14.60 14.73 -9.74
CA THR A 539 15.83 14.66 -8.93
C THR A 539 16.55 13.31 -9.02
N HIS A 540 16.03 12.32 -9.76
CA HIS A 540 16.77 11.12 -10.14
C HIS A 540 18.09 11.51 -10.82
N HIS A 541 18.06 12.53 -11.69
CA HIS A 541 19.26 13.12 -12.27
C HIS A 541 19.97 14.01 -11.26
N GLN A 542 21.13 13.56 -10.78
CA GLN A 542 21.95 14.24 -9.75
C GLN A 542 22.25 15.71 -10.09
N GLU A 543 22.38 16.03 -11.38
CA GLU A 543 22.68 17.36 -11.89
C GLU A 543 21.59 18.38 -11.52
N ILE A 544 20.32 17.96 -11.49
CA ILE A 544 19.19 18.85 -11.15
C ILE A 544 19.29 19.33 -9.69
N LYS A 545 19.85 18.52 -8.79
CA LYS A 545 20.03 18.89 -7.38
C LYS A 545 20.90 20.15 -7.21
N GLU A 546 21.87 20.39 -8.11
CA GLU A 546 22.70 21.59 -8.06
C GLU A 546 21.91 22.87 -8.36
N TYR A 547 20.86 22.79 -9.18
CA TYR A 547 20.03 23.94 -9.52
C TYR A 547 19.21 24.45 -8.34
N PHE A 548 18.93 23.61 -7.34
CA PHE A 548 18.30 24.04 -6.09
C PHE A 548 19.28 24.74 -5.14
N LEU A 549 20.60 24.46 -5.24
CA LEU A 549 21.61 24.95 -4.30
C LEU A 549 22.22 26.29 -4.70
N LYS A 550 22.52 26.50 -5.97
CA LYS A 550 23.23 27.69 -6.47
C LYS A 550 22.26 28.74 -7.01
N GLN A 551 22.29 29.98 -6.51
CA GLN A 551 21.35 31.04 -6.87
C GLN A 551 21.33 31.37 -8.38
N THR A 552 22.51 31.40 -9.02
CA THR A 552 22.60 31.68 -10.47
C THR A 552 21.95 30.56 -11.29
N LYS A 553 22.25 29.30 -10.98
CA LYS A 553 21.63 28.13 -11.62
C LYS A 553 20.12 28.08 -11.37
N PHE A 554 19.65 28.48 -10.18
CA PHE A 554 18.23 28.52 -9.83
C PHE A 554 17.44 29.47 -10.71
N MET A 555 17.98 30.65 -11.03
CA MET A 555 17.28 31.63 -11.89
C MET A 555 17.21 31.14 -13.34
N SER A 556 18.26 30.54 -13.87
CA SER A 556 18.22 29.93 -15.22
C SER A 556 17.24 28.76 -15.26
N PHE A 557 17.22 27.92 -14.23
CA PHE A 557 16.26 26.81 -14.11
C PHE A 557 14.82 27.30 -14.07
N GLN A 558 14.55 28.36 -13.29
CA GLN A 558 13.21 28.96 -13.24
C GLN A 558 12.74 29.44 -14.62
N LYS A 559 13.62 30.15 -15.37
CA LYS A 559 13.30 30.59 -16.70
C LYS A 559 13.01 29.43 -17.63
N PHE A 560 13.86 28.42 -17.62
CA PHE A 560 13.70 27.21 -18.43
C PHE A 560 12.38 26.49 -18.15
N LEU A 561 12.02 26.29 -16.88
CA LEU A 561 10.77 25.64 -16.50
C LEU A 561 9.53 26.44 -16.92
N VAL A 562 9.57 27.77 -16.80
CA VAL A 562 8.49 28.65 -17.26
C VAL A 562 8.34 28.57 -18.78
N ASP A 563 9.43 28.59 -19.52
CA ASP A 563 9.38 28.50 -21.00
C ASP A 563 8.90 27.11 -21.45
N THR A 564 9.34 26.06 -20.78
CA THR A 564 8.86 24.68 -21.00
C THR A 564 7.35 24.56 -20.71
N SER A 565 6.88 25.14 -19.63
CA SER A 565 5.46 25.08 -19.26
C SER A 565 4.56 25.78 -20.28
N LYS A 566 5.01 26.90 -20.84
CA LYS A 566 4.28 27.62 -21.89
C LYS A 566 4.08 26.78 -23.16
N GLN A 567 4.97 25.84 -23.44
CA GLN A 567 4.89 24.96 -24.61
C GLN A 567 4.09 23.69 -24.34
N ASN A 568 4.20 23.13 -23.12
CA ASN A 568 3.75 21.78 -22.85
C ASN A 568 2.41 21.70 -22.11
N THR A 569 2.05 22.70 -21.30
CA THR A 569 0.85 22.62 -20.44
C THR A 569 -0.43 22.43 -21.24
N PRO A 570 -1.17 21.32 -21.05
CA PRO A 570 -2.37 21.04 -21.84
C PRO A 570 -3.47 22.10 -21.67
N SER A 571 -3.67 22.66 -20.48
CA SER A 571 -4.66 23.72 -20.25
C SER A 571 -4.39 24.95 -21.09
N LEU A 572 -3.12 25.33 -21.29
CA LEU A 572 -2.77 26.47 -22.15
C LEU A 572 -3.03 26.17 -23.63
N LYS A 573 -2.72 24.95 -24.08
CA LYS A 573 -3.04 24.47 -25.45
C LYS A 573 -4.54 24.45 -25.69
N GLN A 574 -5.33 24.01 -24.67
CA GLN A 574 -6.79 24.03 -24.71
C GLN A 574 -7.33 25.45 -24.96
N TYR A 575 -6.93 26.42 -24.13
CA TYR A 575 -7.42 27.79 -24.28
C TYR A 575 -6.92 28.45 -25.57
N LYS A 576 -5.73 28.06 -26.06
CA LYS A 576 -5.25 28.50 -27.39
C LYS A 576 -6.15 27.99 -28.51
N ALA A 577 -6.55 26.72 -28.49
CA ALA A 577 -7.46 26.14 -29.45
C ALA A 577 -8.86 26.78 -29.37
N LEU A 578 -9.38 27.08 -28.17
CA LEU A 578 -10.64 27.81 -27.98
C LEU A 578 -10.56 29.21 -28.54
N LYS A 579 -9.47 29.95 -28.33
CA LYS A 579 -9.24 31.29 -28.91
C LYS A 579 -9.25 31.21 -30.43
N ASN A 580 -8.51 30.27 -31.04
CA ASN A 580 -8.48 30.06 -32.48
C ASN A 580 -9.90 29.77 -33.05
N ALA A 581 -10.71 28.97 -32.36
CA ALA A 581 -12.10 28.73 -32.73
C ALA A 581 -12.91 30.07 -32.77
N LYS A 582 -12.71 30.96 -31.77
CA LYS A 582 -13.39 32.24 -31.70
C LYS A 582 -12.91 33.21 -32.78
N GLU A 583 -11.64 33.22 -33.16
CA GLU A 583 -11.10 33.96 -34.31
C GLU A 583 -11.81 33.54 -35.59
N LEU A 584 -11.92 32.23 -35.85
CA LEU A 584 -12.64 31.68 -37.01
C LEU A 584 -14.13 32.06 -37.03
N ILE A 585 -14.78 32.16 -35.85
CA ILE A 585 -16.18 32.65 -35.78
C ILE A 585 -16.28 34.10 -36.17
N VAL A 586 -15.37 34.99 -35.74
CA VAL A 586 -15.33 36.39 -36.14
C VAL A 586 -15.11 36.52 -37.65
N GLU A 587 -14.14 35.79 -38.20
CA GLU A 587 -13.83 35.73 -39.61
C GLU A 587 -15.05 35.25 -40.43
N SER A 588 -15.70 34.19 -40.03
CA SER A 588 -16.90 33.68 -40.68
C SER A 588 -18.05 34.67 -40.67
N ASN A 589 -18.28 35.38 -39.56
CA ASN A 589 -19.31 36.43 -39.49
C ASN A 589 -18.94 37.65 -40.30
N ASN A 590 -17.67 37.95 -40.51
CA ASN A 590 -17.23 39.02 -41.42
C ASN A 590 -17.45 38.63 -42.87
N TYR A 591 -17.07 37.43 -43.31
CA TYR A 591 -17.33 36.94 -44.67
C TYR A 591 -18.81 36.85 -45.02
N ALA A 592 -19.71 36.70 -44.04
CA ALA A 592 -21.16 36.69 -44.26
C ALA A 592 -21.70 38.01 -44.89
N PHE A 593 -20.91 39.11 -44.92
CA PHE A 593 -21.27 40.35 -45.62
C PHE A 593 -20.95 40.32 -47.10
N TYR A 594 -20.05 39.45 -47.57
CA TYR A 594 -19.49 39.49 -48.91
C TYR A 594 -19.64 38.21 -49.72
N LEU A 595 -19.89 37.06 -49.06
CA LEU A 595 -19.93 35.77 -49.73
C LEU A 595 -21.35 35.20 -49.79
N PRO A 596 -21.83 34.75 -51.01
CA PRO A 596 -23.08 34.03 -51.12
C PRO A 596 -22.92 32.54 -50.68
N SER A 597 -24.02 31.83 -50.59
CA SER A 597 -24.05 30.37 -50.57
C SER A 597 -24.59 29.82 -51.89
N VAL A 598 -24.08 28.65 -52.31
CA VAL A 598 -24.51 27.93 -53.51
C VAL A 598 -24.88 26.52 -53.12
N THR A 599 -26.14 26.16 -53.44
CA THR A 599 -26.69 24.83 -53.15
C THR A 599 -27.15 24.19 -54.44
N PHE A 600 -26.82 22.96 -54.67
CA PHE A 600 -27.43 22.10 -55.67
C PHE A 600 -28.72 21.50 -55.09
N GLU A 601 -29.83 21.58 -55.82
CA GLU A 601 -31.08 20.89 -55.47
C GLU A 601 -31.56 20.11 -56.68
N GLY A 602 -31.96 18.87 -56.43
CA GLY A 602 -32.59 18.03 -57.44
C GLY A 602 -33.72 17.21 -56.78
N GLY A 603 -34.75 16.92 -57.56
CA GLY A 603 -35.84 16.11 -57.03
C GLY A 603 -36.65 15.48 -58.13
N ILE A 604 -37.24 14.36 -57.79
CA ILE A 604 -38.22 13.63 -58.56
C ILE A 604 -39.47 13.45 -57.68
N ARG A 605 -40.63 13.69 -58.27
CA ARG A 605 -41.92 13.55 -57.62
C ARG A 605 -42.84 12.66 -58.49
N GLU A 606 -43.53 11.75 -57.83
CA GLU A 606 -44.54 10.89 -58.44
C GLU A 606 -45.90 11.23 -57.84
N HIS A 607 -46.87 11.47 -58.72
CA HIS A 607 -48.25 11.76 -58.37
C HIS A 607 -49.08 10.47 -58.48
N PHE A 608 -49.39 9.84 -57.32
CA PHE A 608 -50.10 8.55 -57.29
C PHE A 608 -51.63 8.68 -57.38
N VAL A 609 -52.20 9.74 -56.85
CA VAL A 609 -53.62 10.00 -56.83
C VAL A 609 -53.85 11.46 -57.18
N THR A 610 -54.59 11.71 -58.25
CA THR A 610 -55.11 13.00 -58.59
C THR A 610 -56.63 12.86 -58.72
N ALA A 611 -57.37 13.38 -57.72
CA ALA A 611 -58.80 13.51 -57.92
C ALA A 611 -59.02 14.58 -59.01
N THR A 612 -59.67 14.17 -60.09
CA THR A 612 -59.90 15.01 -61.27
C THR A 612 -60.67 16.26 -60.90
N ASN A 613 -60.30 17.36 -61.49
CA ASN A 613 -61.03 18.61 -61.39
C ASN A 613 -62.31 18.42 -62.21
N GLU A 614 -63.49 18.27 -61.55
CA GLU A 614 -64.75 18.09 -62.24
C GLU A 614 -65.02 19.10 -63.34
N PHE A 615 -64.53 20.32 -63.18
CA PHE A 615 -64.64 21.38 -64.19
C PHE A 615 -63.88 21.07 -65.47
N ARG A 616 -62.70 20.46 -65.39
CA ARG A 616 -61.90 20.11 -66.56
C ARG A 616 -62.47 18.86 -67.23
N ASP A 617 -62.89 17.89 -66.47
CA ASP A 617 -63.51 16.62 -66.98
C ASP A 617 -64.90 16.83 -67.58
N SER A 618 -65.61 17.84 -67.08
CA SER A 618 -66.95 18.23 -67.63
C SER A 618 -66.82 19.12 -68.88
N ASN A 619 -65.62 19.62 -69.23
CA ASN A 619 -65.35 20.46 -70.38
C ASN A 619 -64.24 19.99 -71.29
N PRO A 620 -64.16 18.75 -71.75
CA PRO A 620 -63.01 18.18 -72.42
C PRO A 620 -62.59 18.93 -73.69
N ASP A 621 -63.53 19.43 -74.48
CA ASP A 621 -63.27 20.16 -75.70
C ASP A 621 -62.57 21.49 -75.49
N ARG A 622 -62.76 22.09 -74.32
CA ARG A 622 -62.17 23.40 -74.00
C ARG A 622 -60.67 23.26 -73.55
N PHE A 623 -60.28 22.03 -73.13
CA PHE A 623 -58.95 21.72 -72.65
C PHE A 623 -58.17 20.69 -73.52
N SER A 624 -58.73 20.34 -74.71
CA SER A 624 -58.12 19.44 -75.66
C SER A 624 -56.67 19.75 -76.05
N ASP A 625 -56.36 21.04 -76.11
CA ASP A 625 -54.99 21.49 -76.47
C ASP A 625 -54.02 21.60 -75.31
N PHE A 626 -54.46 21.29 -74.10
CA PHE A 626 -53.64 21.26 -72.87
C PHE A 626 -53.39 19.84 -72.41
N PRO A 627 -52.22 19.26 -72.73
CA PRO A 627 -51.92 17.89 -72.27
C PRO A 627 -51.92 17.83 -70.74
N TYR A 628 -52.30 16.65 -70.21
CA TYR A 628 -52.10 16.34 -68.81
C TYR A 628 -50.60 16.31 -68.54
N ALA A 629 -50.17 16.83 -67.37
CA ALA A 629 -48.83 16.67 -66.91
C ALA A 629 -48.58 15.14 -66.62
N ASP A 630 -47.34 14.69 -66.88
CA ASP A 630 -46.97 13.34 -66.54
C ASP A 630 -47.12 13.09 -65.03
N SER A 631 -47.36 11.85 -64.63
CA SER A 631 -47.44 11.43 -63.24
C SER A 631 -46.11 11.65 -62.51
N THR A 632 -45.00 11.73 -63.26
CA THR A 632 -43.65 11.93 -62.74
C THR A 632 -43.14 13.31 -63.18
N ASP A 633 -42.82 14.16 -62.22
CA ASP A 633 -42.08 15.38 -62.49
C ASP A 633 -40.67 15.37 -61.87
N TRP A 634 -39.76 16.07 -62.46
CA TRP A 634 -38.42 16.23 -61.88
C TRP A 634 -37.90 17.67 -62.11
N GLN A 635 -37.03 18.11 -61.16
CA GLN A 635 -36.35 19.38 -61.29
C GLN A 635 -34.91 19.28 -60.81
N VAL A 636 -34.04 20.05 -61.45
CA VAL A 636 -32.63 20.20 -61.03
C VAL A 636 -32.30 21.68 -61.11
N GLY A 637 -31.63 22.20 -60.09
CA GLY A 637 -31.28 23.60 -60.02
C GLY A 637 -30.06 23.90 -59.18
N LEU A 638 -29.45 25.02 -59.47
CA LEU A 638 -28.44 25.65 -58.64
C LEU A 638 -29.02 26.89 -57.99
N ILE A 639 -29.06 26.92 -56.65
CA ILE A 639 -29.62 28.05 -55.90
C ILE A 639 -28.46 28.85 -55.32
N LEU A 640 -28.30 30.10 -55.79
CA LEU A 640 -27.40 31.07 -55.20
C LEU A 640 -28.19 31.96 -54.26
N ARG A 641 -27.79 32.01 -52.96
CA ARG A 641 -28.46 32.82 -51.95
C ARG A 641 -27.46 33.82 -51.35
N PHE A 642 -27.78 35.09 -51.48
CA PHE A 642 -27.01 36.21 -50.92
C PHE A 642 -27.94 37.17 -50.18
N PRO A 643 -28.02 37.09 -48.83
CA PRO A 643 -28.88 37.98 -48.07
C PRO A 643 -28.28 39.38 -48.01
N LEU A 644 -28.93 40.37 -48.67
CA LEU A 644 -28.48 41.73 -48.74
C LEU A 644 -28.70 42.50 -47.43
N TYR A 645 -29.86 42.30 -46.80
CA TYR A 645 -30.23 42.98 -45.57
C TYR A 645 -31.00 42.04 -44.64
N GLU A 646 -30.60 41.93 -43.39
CA GLU A 646 -31.19 41.07 -42.32
C GLU A 646 -31.59 41.91 -41.09
N GLY A 647 -32.08 43.13 -41.24
CA GLY A 647 -32.54 43.95 -40.11
C GLY A 647 -31.45 44.24 -39.06
N GLY A 648 -30.18 44.29 -39.43
CA GLY A 648 -29.05 44.53 -38.53
C GLY A 648 -28.47 43.27 -37.88
N ALA A 649 -29.08 42.08 -38.08
CA ALA A 649 -28.66 40.83 -37.42
C ALA A 649 -27.21 40.42 -37.75
N LYS A 650 -26.73 40.65 -38.99
CA LYS A 650 -25.33 40.39 -39.37
C LYS A 650 -24.35 41.18 -38.50
N ARG A 651 -24.65 42.47 -38.30
CA ARG A 651 -23.82 43.38 -37.49
C ARG A 651 -23.79 42.94 -36.04
N ALA A 652 -24.97 42.66 -35.46
CA ALA A 652 -25.08 42.21 -34.11
C ALA A 652 -24.34 40.88 -33.86
N ARG A 653 -24.41 39.93 -34.82
CA ARG A 653 -23.65 38.65 -34.74
C ARG A 653 -22.13 38.88 -34.78
N LEU A 654 -21.66 39.79 -35.65
CA LEU A 654 -20.24 40.14 -35.73
C LEU A 654 -19.76 40.79 -34.42
N ASP A 655 -20.51 41.74 -33.88
CA ASP A 655 -20.15 42.44 -32.64
C ASP A 655 -20.14 41.47 -31.44
N ALA A 656 -21.12 40.53 -31.33
CA ALA A 656 -21.15 39.50 -30.33
C ALA A 656 -19.97 38.52 -30.46
N SER A 657 -19.58 38.17 -31.70
CA SER A 657 -18.42 37.29 -31.92
C SER A 657 -17.09 37.96 -31.54
N LYS A 658 -16.92 39.26 -31.80
CA LYS A 658 -15.76 40.03 -31.34
C LYS A 658 -15.67 40.09 -29.82
N ALA A 659 -16.80 40.33 -29.15
CA ALA A 659 -16.84 40.30 -27.69
C ALA A 659 -16.48 38.91 -27.15
N SER A 660 -16.97 37.82 -27.77
CA SER A 660 -16.63 36.44 -27.40
C SER A 660 -15.14 36.11 -27.62
N LEU A 661 -14.52 36.71 -28.68
CA LEU A 661 -13.08 36.58 -28.91
C LEU A 661 -12.28 37.27 -27.79
N HIS A 662 -12.66 38.50 -27.41
CA HIS A 662 -11.99 39.22 -26.32
C HIS A 662 -12.09 38.46 -24.97
N ILE A 663 -13.21 37.77 -24.72
CA ILE A 663 -13.33 36.86 -23.54
C ILE A 663 -12.32 35.75 -23.65
N ALA A 664 -12.22 35.06 -24.79
CA ALA A 664 -11.28 33.95 -24.99
C ALA A 664 -9.80 34.40 -24.91
N GLU A 665 -9.48 35.60 -25.44
CA GLU A 665 -8.15 36.20 -25.30
C GLU A 665 -7.80 36.48 -23.84
N SER A 666 -8.76 37.00 -23.08
CA SER A 666 -8.58 37.26 -21.64
C SER A 666 -8.38 35.99 -20.87
N GLN A 667 -9.16 34.94 -21.14
CA GLN A 667 -9.01 33.60 -20.52
C GLN A 667 -7.67 32.97 -20.87
N TYR A 668 -7.22 33.03 -22.11
CA TYR A 668 -5.91 32.54 -22.52
C TYR A 668 -4.78 33.26 -21.76
N ARG A 669 -4.85 34.62 -21.67
CA ARG A 669 -3.86 35.43 -20.94
C ARG A 669 -3.86 35.13 -19.44
N ASP A 670 -5.04 34.96 -18.83
CA ASP A 670 -5.18 34.59 -17.44
C ASP A 670 -4.57 33.20 -17.17
N THR A 671 -4.86 32.23 -18.04
CA THR A 671 -4.26 30.88 -17.95
C THR A 671 -2.74 30.92 -18.06
N LEU A 672 -2.21 31.74 -19.00
CA LEU A 672 -0.75 31.92 -19.14
C LEU A 672 -0.11 32.48 -17.86
N ASN A 673 -0.73 33.51 -17.27
CA ASN A 673 -0.26 34.12 -16.02
C ASN A 673 -0.31 33.10 -14.86
N ASN A 674 -1.39 32.30 -14.80
CA ASN A 674 -1.54 31.28 -13.76
C ASN A 674 -0.52 30.15 -13.91
N VAL A 675 -0.25 29.66 -15.12
CA VAL A 675 0.79 28.68 -15.40
C VAL A 675 2.15 29.22 -14.95
N GLU A 676 2.53 30.42 -15.37
CA GLU A 676 3.81 31.03 -14.96
C GLU A 676 3.91 31.19 -13.43
N LYS A 677 2.86 31.70 -12.79
CA LYS A 677 2.79 31.86 -11.33
C LYS A 677 2.94 30.53 -10.61
N ASN A 678 2.22 29.50 -11.06
CA ASN A 678 2.23 28.17 -10.41
C ASN A 678 3.61 27.54 -10.51
N VAL A 679 4.24 27.53 -11.68
CA VAL A 679 5.61 27.00 -11.87
C VAL A 679 6.60 27.71 -10.95
N ARG A 680 6.55 29.06 -10.88
CA ARG A 680 7.43 29.84 -9.99
C ARG A 680 7.21 29.47 -8.53
N ASN A 681 5.96 29.39 -8.09
CA ASN A 681 5.61 29.04 -6.72
C ASN A 681 6.02 27.61 -6.37
N ALA A 682 5.72 26.63 -7.23
CA ALA A 682 6.08 25.23 -7.04
C ALA A 682 7.61 25.06 -6.97
N LEU A 683 8.37 25.78 -7.81
CA LEU A 683 9.84 25.71 -7.76
C LEU A 683 10.42 26.30 -6.46
N TYR A 684 9.89 27.43 -5.97
CA TYR A 684 10.32 27.99 -4.68
C TYR A 684 9.96 27.06 -3.52
N GLN A 685 8.77 26.46 -3.58
CA GLN A 685 8.33 25.49 -2.58
C GLN A 685 9.23 24.25 -2.59
N ALA A 686 9.52 23.68 -3.75
CA ALA A 686 10.42 22.54 -3.89
C ALA A 686 11.84 22.86 -3.39
N LYS A 687 12.36 24.06 -3.64
CA LYS A 687 13.64 24.52 -3.10
C LYS A 687 13.63 24.56 -1.57
N ALA A 688 12.60 25.17 -0.99
CA ALA A 688 12.48 25.30 0.47
C ALA A 688 12.38 23.91 1.14
N SER A 689 11.53 23.02 0.61
CA SER A 689 11.40 21.65 1.12
C SER A 689 12.69 20.84 0.96
N TYR A 690 13.40 20.97 -0.16
CA TYR A 690 14.70 20.32 -0.36
C TYR A 690 15.74 20.73 0.70
N LEU A 691 15.89 22.03 0.93
CA LEU A 691 16.84 22.54 1.93
C LEU A 691 16.45 22.16 3.36
N SER A 692 15.14 22.02 3.64
CA SER A 692 14.66 21.64 4.97
C SER A 692 14.93 20.17 5.34
N ILE A 693 15.14 19.26 4.36
CA ILE A 693 15.43 17.85 4.62
C ILE A 693 16.68 17.69 5.48
N LYS A 694 17.79 18.34 5.08
CA LYS A 694 19.05 18.24 5.82
C LYS A 694 18.91 18.76 7.24
N LEU A 695 18.25 19.91 7.41
CA LEU A 695 18.00 20.51 8.72
C LEU A 695 17.17 19.61 9.62
N ALA A 696 16.11 18.99 9.08
CA ALA A 696 15.27 18.05 9.82
C ALA A 696 16.04 16.77 10.21
N GLN A 697 16.90 16.27 9.32
CA GLN A 697 17.75 15.11 9.59
C GLN A 697 18.78 15.40 10.70
N ASP A 698 19.43 16.57 10.67
CA ASP A 698 20.38 16.99 11.69
C ASP A 698 19.69 17.18 13.05
N ALA A 699 18.48 17.74 13.06
CA ALA A 699 17.64 17.88 14.26
C ALA A 699 17.23 16.50 14.83
N LEU A 700 16.86 15.54 13.96
CA LEU A 700 16.53 14.18 14.36
C LEU A 700 17.73 13.49 15.03
N VAL A 701 18.89 13.51 14.39
CA VAL A 701 20.12 12.88 14.92
C VAL A 701 20.48 13.49 16.28
N SER A 702 20.42 14.82 16.40
CA SER A 702 20.77 15.53 17.64
C SER A 702 19.79 15.22 18.76
N SER A 703 18.48 15.21 18.48
CA SER A 703 17.45 14.91 19.48
C SER A 703 17.49 13.45 19.93
N GLN A 704 17.77 12.50 19.03
CA GLN A 704 17.96 11.09 19.40
C GLN A 704 19.16 10.88 20.31
N LYS A 705 20.31 11.52 20.01
CA LYS A 705 21.48 11.49 20.88
C LYS A 705 21.19 12.10 22.25
N ASN A 706 20.47 13.23 22.30
CA ASN A 706 20.04 13.84 23.55
C ASN A 706 19.16 12.89 24.37
N LEU A 707 18.15 12.28 23.75
CA LEU A 707 17.28 11.31 24.43
C LEU A 707 18.06 10.14 25.03
N GLU A 708 19.05 9.61 24.29
CA GLU A 708 19.90 8.52 24.78
C GLU A 708 20.74 8.95 26.00
N LEU A 709 21.30 10.17 25.98
CA LEU A 709 22.05 10.71 27.11
C LEU A 709 21.15 10.95 28.32
N VAL A 710 20.05 11.63 28.15
CA VAL A 710 19.09 11.93 29.23
C VAL A 710 18.54 10.64 29.84
N LYS A 711 18.24 9.63 29.02
CA LYS A 711 17.79 8.31 29.50
C LYS A 711 18.84 7.65 30.39
N ARG A 712 20.14 7.68 30.01
CA ARG A 712 21.21 7.12 30.83
C ARG A 712 21.32 7.83 32.18
N VAL A 713 21.28 9.16 32.17
CA VAL A 713 21.36 9.96 33.40
C VAL A 713 20.12 9.78 34.30
N TYR A 714 18.90 9.64 33.69
CA TYR A 714 17.67 9.30 34.42
C TYR A 714 17.77 7.95 35.14
N ILE A 715 18.34 6.93 34.48
CA ILE A 715 18.53 5.62 35.10
C ILE A 715 19.45 5.73 36.33
N GLN A 716 20.46 6.59 36.28
CA GLN A 716 21.38 6.87 37.39
C GLN A 716 20.79 7.80 38.46
N GLY A 717 19.59 8.36 38.25
CA GLY A 717 18.94 9.27 39.21
C GLY A 717 19.41 10.73 39.10
N GLY A 718 20.15 11.10 38.05
CA GLY A 718 20.75 12.45 37.92
C GLY A 718 19.84 13.50 37.28
N VAL A 719 18.71 13.09 36.66
CA VAL A 719 17.69 13.99 36.08
C VAL A 719 16.28 13.49 36.41
N SER A 720 15.29 14.38 36.27
CA SER A 720 13.89 14.08 36.55
C SER A 720 13.20 13.32 35.40
N ILE A 721 12.04 12.74 35.70
CA ILE A 721 11.15 12.15 34.68
C ILE A 721 10.68 13.21 33.66
N ILE A 722 10.58 14.48 34.08
CA ILE A 722 10.14 15.57 33.19
C ILE A 722 11.18 15.79 32.10
N ASP A 723 12.47 15.77 32.45
CA ASP A 723 13.56 15.92 31.49
C ASP A 723 13.59 14.75 30.48
N LEU A 724 13.32 13.52 30.96
CA LEU A 724 13.23 12.34 30.09
C LEU A 724 12.03 12.41 29.14
N LEU A 725 10.85 12.82 29.64
CA LEU A 725 9.64 13.02 28.82
C LEU A 725 9.89 14.12 27.77
N ASP A 726 10.47 15.25 28.15
CA ASP A 726 10.77 16.34 27.22
C ASP A 726 11.75 15.91 26.13
N ALA A 727 12.82 15.20 26.48
CA ALA A 727 13.76 14.64 25.52
C ALA A 727 13.10 13.63 24.57
N GLN A 728 12.20 12.78 25.09
CA GLN A 728 11.43 11.83 24.27
C GLN A 728 10.45 12.54 23.33
N HIS A 729 9.73 13.55 23.79
CA HIS A 729 8.82 14.36 22.96
C HIS A 729 9.59 15.10 21.86
N THR A 730 10.77 15.65 22.18
CA THR A 730 11.61 16.34 21.21
C THR A 730 12.12 15.39 20.14
N ALA A 731 12.55 14.19 20.51
CA ALA A 731 12.98 13.16 19.56
C ALA A 731 11.82 12.66 18.68
N LEU A 732 10.64 12.43 19.26
CA LEU A 732 9.44 12.06 18.52
C LEU A 732 9.05 13.14 17.51
N ARG A 733 9.00 14.41 17.94
CA ARG A 733 8.66 15.54 17.06
C ARG A 733 9.66 15.66 15.92
N ALA A 734 10.96 15.53 16.18
CA ALA A 734 11.99 15.58 15.17
C ALA A 734 11.85 14.46 14.13
N ALA A 735 11.50 13.23 14.57
CA ALA A 735 11.24 12.10 13.68
C ALA A 735 10.01 12.33 12.78
N LEU A 736 8.94 12.89 13.34
CA LEU A 736 7.72 13.21 12.58
C LEU A 736 7.96 14.35 11.58
N VAL A 737 8.77 15.35 11.94
CA VAL A 737 9.15 16.48 11.05
C VAL A 737 10.04 15.98 9.92
N GLU A 738 11.03 15.11 10.20
CA GLU A 738 11.86 14.51 9.14
C GLU A 738 11.02 13.71 8.14
N ASN A 739 10.14 12.86 8.64
CA ASN A 739 9.21 12.11 7.81
C ASN A 739 8.34 13.04 6.94
N SER A 740 7.79 14.11 7.54
CA SER A 740 6.96 15.08 6.83
C SER A 740 7.73 15.84 5.75
N ASN A 741 8.97 16.26 6.02
CA ASN A 741 9.80 17.01 5.09
C ASN A 741 10.25 16.14 3.90
N ARG A 742 10.60 14.90 4.13
CA ARG A 742 11.01 13.96 3.08
C ARG A 742 9.88 13.69 2.08
N TYR A 743 8.70 13.30 2.58
CA TYR A 743 7.54 13.11 1.70
C TYR A 743 6.98 14.42 1.16
N GLY A 744 7.11 15.52 1.90
CA GLY A 744 6.76 16.86 1.47
C GLY A 744 7.54 17.28 0.23
N PHE A 745 8.84 17.06 0.21
CA PHE A 745 9.67 17.37 -0.97
C PHE A 745 9.30 16.52 -2.18
N MET A 746 9.08 15.21 -2.02
CA MET A 746 8.62 14.34 -3.10
C MET A 746 7.29 14.84 -3.69
N ARG A 747 6.35 15.24 -2.84
CA ARG A 747 5.08 15.85 -3.25
C ARG A 747 5.31 17.14 -4.05
N ASP A 748 6.17 18.02 -3.55
CA ASP A 748 6.42 19.33 -4.16
C ASP A 748 7.10 19.18 -5.53
N LEU A 749 7.93 18.15 -5.71
CA LEU A 749 8.48 17.78 -7.02
C LEU A 749 7.40 17.34 -8.00
N LEU A 750 6.47 16.47 -7.59
CA LEU A 750 5.37 16.01 -8.45
C LEU A 750 4.46 17.19 -8.86
N ILE A 751 4.19 18.11 -7.94
CA ILE A 751 3.42 19.33 -8.26
C ILE A 751 4.17 20.20 -9.27
N LEU A 752 5.49 20.38 -9.12
CA LEU A 752 6.30 21.10 -10.07
C LEU A 752 6.27 20.46 -11.46
N GLN A 753 6.39 19.12 -11.52
CA GLN A 753 6.33 18.37 -12.77
C GLN A 753 4.96 18.47 -13.45
N HIS A 754 3.88 18.43 -12.69
CA HIS A 754 2.54 18.67 -13.17
C HIS A 754 2.40 20.09 -13.75
N ASP A 755 2.89 21.11 -13.03
CA ASP A 755 2.73 22.51 -13.44
C ASP A 755 3.53 22.87 -14.71
N ILE A 756 4.61 22.14 -14.98
CA ILE A 756 5.32 22.26 -16.28
C ILE A 756 4.69 21.44 -17.40
N GLY A 757 3.62 20.72 -17.13
CA GLY A 757 2.91 19.89 -18.10
C GLY A 757 3.64 18.59 -18.47
N GLN A 758 4.54 18.13 -17.61
CA GLN A 758 5.29 16.88 -17.79
C GLN A 758 5.11 15.97 -16.57
N VAL A 759 4.78 14.73 -16.83
CA VAL A 759 4.82 13.65 -15.82
C VAL A 759 5.82 12.62 -16.31
N ASN A 760 6.79 12.31 -15.46
CA ASN A 760 7.98 11.52 -15.82
C ASN A 760 7.70 10.08 -16.23
N PHE A 761 6.52 9.53 -15.92
CA PHE A 761 6.23 8.12 -16.20
C PHE A 761 6.20 7.78 -17.71
N ASP A 762 6.06 8.78 -18.59
CA ASP A 762 6.08 8.62 -20.05
C ASP A 762 7.41 9.05 -20.70
N MET A 763 8.38 9.54 -19.92
CA MET A 763 9.68 9.98 -20.45
C MET A 763 10.69 8.84 -20.41
N SER A 764 11.26 8.50 -21.55
CA SER A 764 12.41 7.60 -21.62
C SER A 764 13.68 8.27 -21.07
N ASP A 765 14.68 7.47 -20.72
CA ASP A 765 15.98 8.02 -20.26
C ASP A 765 16.58 8.97 -21.32
N SER A 766 16.39 8.68 -22.62
CA SER A 766 16.83 9.55 -23.70
C SER A 766 16.09 10.89 -23.75
N ASP A 767 14.80 10.93 -23.41
CA ASP A 767 14.04 12.17 -23.33
C ASP A 767 14.52 13.04 -22.17
N TRP A 768 14.84 12.41 -21.04
CA TRP A 768 15.43 13.08 -19.90
C TRP A 768 16.82 13.65 -20.21
N ASP A 769 17.69 12.89 -20.89
CA ASP A 769 19.00 13.36 -21.30
C ASP A 769 18.88 14.57 -22.24
N ASN A 770 17.95 14.55 -23.19
CA ASN A 770 17.65 15.67 -24.07
C ASN A 770 17.13 16.90 -23.29
N TRP A 771 16.25 16.68 -22.31
CA TRP A 771 15.70 17.74 -21.47
C TRP A 771 16.80 18.40 -20.60
N VAL A 772 17.67 17.59 -19.99
CA VAL A 772 18.83 18.07 -19.23
C VAL A 772 19.84 18.79 -20.13
N ALA A 773 20.06 18.31 -21.35
CA ALA A 773 20.94 18.97 -22.32
C ALA A 773 20.38 20.35 -22.73
N ALA A 774 19.08 20.46 -22.95
CA ALA A 774 18.41 21.73 -23.24
C ALA A 774 18.50 22.71 -22.03
N LEU A 775 18.37 22.21 -20.81
CA LEU A 775 18.59 23.01 -19.60
C LEU A 775 20.01 23.58 -19.50
N LYS A 776 21.04 22.81 -19.89
CA LYS A 776 22.44 23.23 -19.84
C LYS A 776 22.81 24.31 -20.87
N GLN A 777 21.99 24.45 -21.94
CA GLN A 777 22.22 25.45 -22.99
C GLN A 777 21.64 26.82 -22.65
N GLN A 778 20.85 26.96 -21.58
CA GLN A 778 20.30 28.21 -21.06
C GLN A 778 21.12 28.75 -19.87
#